data_086e5642698e03f2cb11f783d92872e7
#
_entry.id   086e5642698e03f2cb11f783d92872e7
#
_cell.length_a   1.000
_cell.length_b   1.000
_cell.length_c   1.000
_cell.angle_alpha   90.00
_cell.angle_beta   90.00
_cell.angle_gamma   90.00
#
_symmetry.space_group_name_H-M   'P 1'
#
loop_
_entity.id
_entity.type
_entity.pdbx_description
1 polymer ?
#
loop_
_entity_poly.entity_id
_entity_poly.type
_entity_poly.pdbx_seq_one_letter_code
_entity_poly.pdbx_strand_id
1 'polypeptide(L)'
;MALTVHAQFSVSPNDASSLKWMSIESPYFRVIYPQGCDSLARVYLLQLDRYRPAVGRSLGMSSGDFYHKRLDVLLHTQNRRSNGMVTWAPSRVELNTIPEWTNPSAMPWPAMLALHEGRHTAQMQNGHRNVFGALFYVLGQAIPGAACAYPGRLFLEGDAVVAETALSASGRGRSAAFLNTYWYSFDNGDRRNWMKWRNGSVYRNSPDHYAFGYLVLSGIRTAYDAPSFMEDYFSYVSRRPYDFWPFRHVLKNTSGKKFRYAYPQILRQHYYEWTADAARRMPFMPAEQLSQPTRRLTAYRNPNVTASGDLLWVKADIYHTPALYMLSGSANGSCGVGGPSGERRLLSVGSDIGKMNYVAADSLLVWTQTHIHPRWGQKNKTVVCTYHIPSGKRSVLVRGDSYIYPVEADSARIAAINYSEQGGSSIDMIDVRSGKVVERLCVPDSLQPVQITYIEPYVYAAAISDSGYGIWRTNGAQWENILPPIPVQIASLKNQDGDLTFGSDWNGQWEMFRYDVDRRQLTQISNSRYGGIDYCLCPNGDLSFSTVGENGSRVMLTRADCLYNRQVRWEEYHHYPIADTLSAQEARLAGEYSDCAQLHHGSKHVGGKGETPAETTGPKPYRKAANALRVHSWAPCYVEMDAVSSLSLESVKNVASLGAMAFFQNSMSTLSGYAGYKAARDPQRGKWFHSGHINLTYSGLYPVFELKADVNDRNKQTYRYNEARDTLFRHNTSAPSVQASLKSYVPLGWDNGVLKYGVVPSVGVHYTNDVFEEQINLLFSAGVRGYVMQHTPAAAVYPHLGIGAEICWAQPFLYEYVYGYVPGICCGQGLKLTAVWQQTLSASHFLHTAARLMPRGFGAFPMCYYDGAKFTADYAAPFYMGDWHILDMFYCTRGTVTPFFDYSLVKGSGSSSKGGYPSGSLCSAGVDFELDFSTFFWVRTPVKCGIRYFYNGGSAYGAVFEANPSCGGFGPSGRHGISFLFSADF
;
A
#
# COMPACT_ATOMS: atom_id res chain seq x y z
N MET A 1 -6.90 11.46 -19.63
CA MET A 1 -7.00 10.13 -20.25
C MET A 1 -5.80 9.24 -19.91
N ALA A 2 -4.58 9.74 -19.89
CA ALA A 2 -3.38 8.98 -19.45
C ALA A 2 -3.45 8.50 -17.99
N LEU A 3 -4.08 9.27 -17.10
CA LEU A 3 -4.27 8.95 -15.67
C LEU A 3 -5.16 7.73 -15.42
N THR A 4 -5.96 7.32 -16.39
CA THR A 4 -6.86 6.16 -16.27
C THR A 4 -6.25 4.86 -16.79
N VAL A 5 -5.15 4.93 -17.51
CA VAL A 5 -4.59 3.75 -18.21
C VAL A 5 -3.86 2.82 -17.24
N HIS A 6 -3.17 3.35 -16.23
CA HIS A 6 -2.56 2.52 -15.17
C HIS A 6 -3.59 1.97 -14.18
N ALA A 7 -4.68 2.72 -13.93
CA ALA A 7 -5.82 2.22 -13.17
C ALA A 7 -6.58 1.07 -13.89
N GLN A 8 -6.32 0.84 -15.18
CA GLN A 8 -6.94 -0.24 -15.95
C GLN A 8 -6.26 -1.60 -15.71
N PHE A 9 -5.00 -1.60 -15.24
CA PHE A 9 -4.24 -2.80 -14.91
C PHE A 9 -3.89 -2.78 -13.42
N SER A 10 -4.88 -2.94 -12.53
CA SER A 10 -4.55 -3.28 -11.16
C SER A 10 -4.03 -4.72 -11.15
N VAL A 11 -2.73 -4.88 -11.24
CA VAL A 11 -2.07 -6.18 -11.14
C VAL A 11 -1.99 -6.54 -9.67
N SER A 12 -2.96 -7.32 -9.21
CA SER A 12 -2.87 -7.92 -7.88
C SER A 12 -1.73 -8.93 -7.82
N PRO A 13 -1.06 -9.05 -6.69
CA PRO A 13 -0.10 -10.14 -6.47
C PRO A 13 -0.76 -11.50 -6.75
N ASN A 14 -0.04 -12.40 -7.40
CA ASN A 14 -0.61 -13.68 -7.79
C ASN A 14 -0.62 -14.71 -6.66
N ASP A 15 -1.65 -15.54 -6.63
CA ASP A 15 -1.71 -16.77 -5.86
C ASP A 15 -0.83 -17.86 -6.44
N ALA A 16 -0.50 -18.86 -5.62
CA ALA A 16 0.30 -20.00 -6.06
C ALA A 16 -0.38 -20.76 -7.19
N SER A 17 0.37 -21.10 -8.24
CA SER A 17 -0.14 -21.85 -9.42
C SER A 17 -0.70 -23.22 -9.06
N SER A 18 -0.23 -23.82 -7.96
CA SER A 18 -0.65 -25.14 -7.47
C SER A 18 -2.06 -25.16 -6.89
N LEU A 19 -2.65 -23.99 -6.57
CA LEU A 19 -4.00 -23.93 -6.01
C LEU A 19 -5.05 -24.36 -7.04
N LYS A 20 -5.92 -25.25 -6.60
CA LYS A 20 -7.17 -25.59 -7.31
C LYS A 20 -8.27 -24.68 -6.80
N TRP A 21 -9.06 -24.14 -7.73
CA TRP A 21 -10.06 -23.15 -7.42
C TRP A 21 -11.47 -23.69 -7.54
N MET A 22 -12.32 -23.30 -6.61
CA MET A 22 -13.75 -23.57 -6.56
C MET A 22 -14.52 -22.25 -6.64
N SER A 23 -15.82 -22.34 -6.87
CA SER A 23 -16.71 -21.19 -6.78
C SER A 23 -18.06 -21.57 -6.22
N ILE A 24 -18.65 -20.67 -5.44
CA ILE A 24 -20.05 -20.67 -5.01
C ILE A 24 -20.70 -19.38 -5.44
N GLU A 25 -21.99 -19.38 -5.65
CA GLU A 25 -22.69 -18.24 -6.25
C GLU A 25 -23.98 -17.94 -5.51
N SER A 26 -24.26 -16.65 -5.36
CA SER A 26 -25.57 -16.08 -5.07
C SER A 26 -26.08 -15.33 -6.31
N PRO A 27 -27.29 -14.76 -6.32
CA PRO A 27 -27.74 -13.89 -7.41
C PRO A 27 -26.81 -12.70 -7.68
N TYR A 28 -26.06 -12.24 -6.68
CA TYR A 28 -25.29 -10.99 -6.72
C TYR A 28 -23.79 -11.20 -6.79
N PHE A 29 -23.27 -12.26 -6.18
CA PHE A 29 -21.83 -12.51 -6.04
C PHE A 29 -21.47 -13.92 -6.52
N ARG A 30 -20.27 -14.04 -7.08
CA ARG A 30 -19.59 -15.31 -7.32
C ARG A 30 -18.29 -15.30 -6.51
N VAL A 31 -18.26 -16.04 -5.41
CA VAL A 31 -17.05 -16.18 -4.58
C VAL A 31 -16.18 -17.28 -5.17
N ILE A 32 -14.93 -16.92 -5.53
CA ILE A 32 -13.90 -17.79 -6.10
C ILE A 32 -12.85 -18.00 -5.01
N TYR A 33 -12.55 -19.24 -4.66
CA TYR A 33 -11.76 -19.60 -3.49
C TYR A 33 -10.94 -20.89 -3.71
N PRO A 34 -9.84 -21.11 -2.95
CA PRO A 34 -9.07 -22.34 -2.99
C PRO A 34 -9.88 -23.56 -2.52
N GLN A 35 -9.68 -24.72 -3.14
CA GLN A 35 -10.30 -25.98 -2.76
C GLN A 35 -10.05 -26.30 -1.28
N GLY A 36 -11.08 -26.72 -0.56
CA GLY A 36 -11.06 -27.03 0.87
C GLY A 36 -11.45 -25.84 1.77
N CYS A 37 -11.78 -24.67 1.20
CA CYS A 37 -12.21 -23.48 1.94
C CYS A 37 -13.72 -23.22 1.80
N ASP A 38 -14.55 -24.26 1.62
CA ASP A 38 -15.97 -24.12 1.30
C ASP A 38 -16.76 -23.43 2.42
N SER A 39 -16.51 -23.80 3.68
CA SER A 39 -17.15 -23.17 4.84
C SER A 39 -16.80 -21.69 4.96
N LEU A 40 -15.52 -21.35 4.80
CA LEU A 40 -15.03 -19.98 4.82
C LEU A 40 -15.68 -19.14 3.70
N ALA A 41 -15.73 -19.69 2.47
CA ALA A 41 -16.33 -19.01 1.32
C ALA A 41 -17.83 -18.73 1.53
N ARG A 42 -18.55 -19.64 2.17
CA ARG A 42 -19.96 -19.45 2.54
C ARG A 42 -20.13 -18.31 3.53
N VAL A 43 -19.27 -18.20 4.55
CA VAL A 43 -19.31 -17.09 5.51
C VAL A 43 -19.18 -15.76 4.81
N TYR A 44 -18.17 -15.61 3.91
CA TYR A 44 -17.99 -14.39 3.16
C TYR A 44 -19.17 -14.07 2.24
N LEU A 45 -19.70 -15.06 1.53
CA LEU A 45 -20.86 -14.87 0.64
C LEU A 45 -22.08 -14.39 1.42
N LEU A 46 -22.37 -15.01 2.58
CA LEU A 46 -23.49 -14.63 3.44
C LEU A 46 -23.35 -13.20 3.98
N GLN A 47 -22.15 -12.80 4.41
CA GLN A 47 -21.91 -11.44 4.90
C GLN A 47 -22.06 -10.40 3.79
N LEU A 48 -21.52 -10.66 2.59
CA LEU A 48 -21.67 -9.78 1.43
C LEU A 48 -23.15 -9.60 1.04
N ASP A 49 -23.91 -10.69 0.96
CA ASP A 49 -25.35 -10.64 0.63
C ASP A 49 -26.13 -9.90 1.73
N ARG A 50 -25.79 -10.13 3.01
CA ARG A 50 -26.44 -9.48 4.17
C ARG A 50 -26.30 -7.96 4.15
N TYR A 51 -25.08 -7.45 3.91
CA TYR A 51 -24.83 -6.02 3.99
C TYR A 51 -25.09 -5.26 2.69
N ARG A 52 -25.21 -5.95 1.55
CA ARG A 52 -25.42 -5.36 0.25
C ARG A 52 -26.54 -4.31 0.19
N PRO A 53 -27.76 -4.53 0.72
CA PRO A 53 -28.81 -3.53 0.65
C PRO A 53 -28.50 -2.27 1.46
N ALA A 54 -27.84 -2.42 2.59
CA ALA A 54 -27.58 -1.30 3.50
C ALA A 54 -26.48 -0.37 2.97
N VAL A 55 -25.38 -0.93 2.43
CA VAL A 55 -24.20 -0.13 2.00
C VAL A 55 -24.49 0.81 0.82
N GLY A 56 -25.56 0.61 0.06
CA GLY A 56 -25.93 1.48 -1.05
C GLY A 56 -26.97 2.55 -0.73
N ARG A 57 -27.66 2.43 0.41
CA ARG A 57 -28.85 3.22 0.71
C ARG A 57 -28.57 4.72 0.76
N SER A 58 -27.58 5.16 1.50
CA SER A 58 -27.18 6.57 1.57
C SER A 58 -26.42 7.07 0.32
N LEU A 59 -26.21 6.20 -0.68
CA LEU A 59 -25.81 6.55 -2.03
C LEU A 59 -27.01 6.62 -3.01
N GLY A 60 -28.25 6.58 -2.51
CA GLY A 60 -29.46 6.62 -3.31
C GLY A 60 -29.66 5.38 -4.19
N MET A 61 -29.17 4.23 -3.74
CA MET A 61 -29.29 2.98 -4.48
C MET A 61 -30.36 2.10 -3.85
N SER A 62 -31.35 1.71 -4.64
CA SER A 62 -32.30 0.68 -4.26
C SER A 62 -31.70 -0.72 -4.44
N SER A 63 -32.29 -1.73 -3.82
CA SER A 63 -31.83 -3.12 -3.94
C SER A 63 -31.79 -3.61 -5.39
N GLY A 64 -32.62 -3.06 -6.29
CA GLY A 64 -32.64 -3.37 -7.72
C GLY A 64 -31.56 -2.68 -8.56
N ASP A 65 -30.95 -1.62 -8.05
CA ASP A 65 -29.94 -0.82 -8.79
C ASP A 65 -28.54 -1.42 -8.75
N PHE A 66 -28.29 -2.40 -7.87
CA PHE A 66 -26.99 -3.04 -7.76
C PHE A 66 -26.80 -4.08 -8.84
N TYR A 67 -25.78 -3.89 -9.65
CA TYR A 67 -25.22 -4.84 -10.63
C TYR A 67 -26.25 -5.62 -11.46
N HIS A 68 -26.30 -5.30 -12.72
CA HIS A 68 -26.99 -6.15 -13.72
C HIS A 68 -26.28 -7.49 -13.93
N LYS A 69 -25.05 -7.63 -13.46
CA LYS A 69 -24.25 -8.86 -13.56
C LYS A 69 -23.65 -9.19 -12.21
N ARG A 70 -23.53 -10.48 -11.93
CA ARG A 70 -22.88 -11.04 -10.74
C ARG A 70 -21.43 -10.58 -10.64
N LEU A 71 -21.02 -10.11 -9.46
CA LEU A 71 -19.67 -9.61 -9.19
C LEU A 71 -18.76 -10.75 -8.71
N ASP A 72 -17.56 -10.85 -9.27
CA ASP A 72 -16.55 -11.80 -8.81
C ASP A 72 -15.91 -11.33 -7.51
N VAL A 73 -15.78 -12.24 -6.55
CA VAL A 73 -15.10 -12.04 -5.26
C VAL A 73 -14.02 -13.11 -5.14
N LEU A 74 -12.76 -12.71 -5.05
CA LEU A 74 -11.64 -13.62 -4.86
C LEU A 74 -11.25 -13.67 -3.39
N LEU A 75 -11.11 -14.87 -2.84
CA LEU A 75 -10.60 -15.09 -1.49
C LEU A 75 -9.14 -15.55 -1.55
N HIS A 76 -8.25 -14.76 -0.95
CA HIS A 76 -6.84 -15.06 -0.80
C HIS A 76 -6.59 -15.60 0.61
N THR A 77 -6.49 -16.91 0.74
CA THR A 77 -6.40 -17.61 2.03
C THR A 77 -4.97 -17.79 2.52
N GLN A 78 -3.97 -17.55 1.67
CA GLN A 78 -2.55 -17.73 1.98
C GLN A 78 -1.82 -16.41 2.26
N ASN A 79 -2.53 -15.27 2.26
CA ASN A 79 -1.92 -13.97 2.52
C ASN A 79 -2.09 -13.57 3.99
N ARG A 80 -0.96 -13.21 4.62
CA ARG A 80 -0.91 -12.75 6.02
C ARG A 80 -1.17 -11.26 6.19
N ARG A 81 -1.15 -10.50 5.13
CA ARG A 81 -1.53 -9.10 5.16
C ARG A 81 -3.03 -9.01 5.03
N SER A 82 -3.66 -8.60 6.10
CA SER A 82 -5.09 -8.32 6.12
C SER A 82 -5.41 -7.18 5.18
N ASN A 83 -6.29 -7.39 4.22
CA ASN A 83 -6.69 -6.39 3.25
C ASN A 83 -7.98 -6.77 2.55
N GLY A 84 -8.71 -5.76 2.08
CA GLY A 84 -9.74 -5.87 1.07
C GLY A 84 -9.44 -4.90 -0.06
N MET A 85 -9.93 -5.18 -1.24
CA MET A 85 -9.77 -4.29 -2.38
C MET A 85 -10.90 -4.49 -3.39
N VAL A 86 -11.48 -3.39 -3.84
CA VAL A 86 -12.41 -3.37 -4.97
C VAL A 86 -11.72 -2.77 -6.18
N THR A 87 -11.73 -3.49 -7.29
CA THR A 87 -11.25 -3.02 -8.59
C THR A 87 -12.40 -2.84 -9.55
N TRP A 88 -12.27 -1.92 -10.50
CA TRP A 88 -13.34 -1.62 -11.47
C TRP A 88 -13.03 -2.00 -12.91
N ALA A 89 -11.79 -2.35 -13.20
CA ALA A 89 -11.41 -2.74 -14.57
C ALA A 89 -10.37 -3.89 -14.53
N PRO A 90 -10.79 -5.16 -14.54
CA PRO A 90 -12.16 -5.66 -14.48
C PRO A 90 -12.79 -5.54 -13.09
N SER A 91 -14.12 -5.35 -13.06
CA SER A 91 -14.84 -5.24 -11.78
C SER A 91 -14.78 -6.53 -10.99
N ARG A 92 -14.21 -6.47 -9.79
CA ARG A 92 -14.12 -7.57 -8.83
C ARG A 92 -13.78 -7.08 -7.43
N VAL A 93 -13.97 -7.92 -6.45
CA VAL A 93 -13.54 -7.74 -5.06
C VAL A 93 -12.47 -8.77 -4.75
N GLU A 94 -11.41 -8.38 -4.08
CA GLU A 94 -10.35 -9.27 -3.58
C GLU A 94 -10.28 -9.14 -2.06
N LEU A 95 -10.35 -10.25 -1.35
CA LEU A 95 -10.42 -10.30 0.11
C LEU A 95 -9.35 -11.24 0.66
N ASN A 96 -8.49 -10.73 1.54
CA ASN A 96 -7.56 -11.54 2.31
C ASN A 96 -8.29 -12.05 3.56
N THR A 97 -8.29 -13.36 3.75
CA THR A 97 -9.16 -13.99 4.76
C THR A 97 -8.60 -13.99 6.16
N ILE A 98 -7.29 -13.75 6.32
CA ILE A 98 -6.65 -13.72 7.64
C ILE A 98 -6.89 -12.36 8.29
N PRO A 99 -7.49 -12.32 9.49
CA PRO A 99 -7.79 -11.09 10.19
C PRO A 99 -6.52 -10.38 10.66
N GLU A 100 -6.62 -9.06 10.77
CA GLU A 100 -5.56 -8.25 11.34
C GLU A 100 -5.53 -8.39 12.86
N TRP A 101 -4.34 -8.57 13.44
CA TRP A 101 -4.17 -8.66 14.90
C TRP A 101 -4.47 -7.34 15.64
N THR A 102 -4.44 -6.22 14.92
CA THR A 102 -4.79 -4.88 15.40
C THR A 102 -6.19 -4.47 14.96
N ASN A 103 -7.08 -5.43 14.67
CA ASN A 103 -8.40 -5.13 14.12
C ASN A 103 -9.05 -3.92 14.82
N PRO A 104 -9.21 -2.78 14.12
CA PRO A 104 -9.67 -1.53 14.72
C PRO A 104 -11.20 -1.50 14.90
N SER A 105 -11.89 -2.61 14.71
CA SER A 105 -13.32 -2.76 14.86
C SER A 105 -13.65 -3.97 15.74
N ALA A 106 -14.56 -3.80 16.69
CA ALA A 106 -15.06 -4.90 17.50
C ALA A 106 -16.09 -5.75 16.72
N MET A 107 -15.70 -6.23 15.54
CA MET A 107 -16.55 -6.92 14.58
C MET A 107 -15.73 -8.01 13.89
N PRO A 108 -16.32 -9.22 13.63
CA PRO A 108 -15.64 -10.27 12.88
C PRO A 108 -15.15 -9.80 11.51
N TRP A 109 -13.95 -10.24 11.13
CA TRP A 109 -13.26 -9.81 9.91
C TRP A 109 -14.09 -9.93 8.62
N PRO A 110 -14.81 -11.03 8.36
CA PRO A 110 -15.67 -11.15 7.17
C PRO A 110 -16.81 -10.11 7.12
N ALA A 111 -17.40 -9.77 8.26
CA ALA A 111 -18.45 -8.76 8.35
C ALA A 111 -17.91 -7.35 8.11
N MET A 112 -16.75 -7.04 8.70
CA MET A 112 -16.08 -5.74 8.50
C MET A 112 -15.70 -5.54 7.04
N LEU A 113 -15.12 -6.55 6.38
CA LEU A 113 -14.80 -6.47 4.95
C LEU A 113 -16.07 -6.35 4.09
N ALA A 114 -17.14 -7.08 4.41
CA ALA A 114 -18.40 -6.99 3.66
C ALA A 114 -19.03 -5.58 3.73
N LEU A 115 -18.91 -4.89 4.86
CA LEU A 115 -19.35 -3.50 4.98
C LEU A 115 -18.45 -2.54 4.23
N HIS A 116 -17.13 -2.60 4.45
CA HIS A 116 -16.17 -1.66 3.87
C HIS A 116 -16.08 -1.81 2.35
N GLU A 117 -15.76 -3.02 1.87
CA GLU A 117 -15.63 -3.29 0.43
C GLU A 117 -16.99 -3.24 -0.28
N GLY A 118 -18.06 -3.65 0.41
CA GLY A 118 -19.42 -3.47 -0.07
C GLY A 118 -19.74 -2.00 -0.37
N ARG A 119 -19.32 -1.06 0.49
CA ARG A 119 -19.46 0.38 0.24
C ARG A 119 -18.71 0.81 -1.02
N HIS A 120 -17.50 0.34 -1.25
CA HIS A 120 -16.75 0.63 -2.48
C HIS A 120 -17.44 0.08 -3.72
N THR A 121 -18.05 -1.10 -3.64
CA THR A 121 -18.83 -1.62 -4.77
C THR A 121 -20.03 -0.70 -5.11
N ALA A 122 -20.70 -0.17 -4.10
CA ALA A 122 -21.80 0.78 -4.28
C ALA A 122 -21.32 2.13 -4.86
N GLN A 123 -20.19 2.66 -4.40
CA GLN A 123 -19.57 3.88 -4.93
C GLN A 123 -19.25 3.75 -6.41
N MET A 124 -18.67 2.61 -6.82
CA MET A 124 -18.36 2.36 -8.23
C MET A 124 -19.62 2.27 -9.10
N GLN A 125 -20.67 1.65 -8.58
CA GLN A 125 -21.94 1.60 -9.29
C GLN A 125 -22.53 3.00 -9.54
N ASN A 126 -22.34 3.92 -8.59
CA ASN A 126 -22.70 5.33 -8.77
C ASN A 126 -21.93 6.02 -9.92
N GLY A 127 -20.74 5.55 -10.24
CA GLY A 127 -19.94 6.00 -11.37
C GLY A 127 -20.55 5.70 -12.76
N HIS A 128 -21.62 4.91 -12.85
CA HIS A 128 -22.36 4.62 -14.09
C HIS A 128 -23.47 5.61 -14.42
N ARG A 129 -23.63 6.72 -13.69
CA ARG A 129 -24.73 7.66 -13.87
C ARG A 129 -24.40 8.75 -14.90
N ASN A 130 -25.45 9.27 -15.56
CA ASN A 130 -25.41 10.45 -16.46
C ASN A 130 -24.28 10.37 -17.52
N VAL A 131 -23.41 11.39 -17.60
CA VAL A 131 -22.33 11.45 -18.60
C VAL A 131 -21.38 10.25 -18.51
N PHE A 132 -21.02 9.83 -17.28
CA PHE A 132 -20.17 8.65 -17.11
C PHE A 132 -20.89 7.36 -17.53
N GLY A 133 -22.20 7.25 -17.33
CA GLY A 133 -23.01 6.14 -17.85
C GLY A 133 -22.97 6.06 -19.38
N ALA A 134 -23.09 7.19 -20.07
CA ALA A 134 -22.95 7.24 -21.52
C ALA A 134 -21.52 6.88 -21.99
N LEU A 135 -20.50 7.43 -21.31
CA LEU A 135 -19.10 7.14 -21.61
C LEU A 135 -18.71 5.67 -21.35
N PHE A 136 -19.41 5.00 -20.43
CA PHE A 136 -19.19 3.58 -20.19
C PHE A 136 -19.40 2.71 -21.46
N TYR A 137 -20.39 3.04 -22.28
CA TYR A 137 -20.60 2.33 -23.53
C TYR A 137 -19.48 2.55 -24.57
N VAL A 138 -18.73 3.66 -24.43
CA VAL A 138 -17.63 4.03 -25.35
C VAL A 138 -16.27 3.56 -24.84
N LEU A 139 -16.08 3.46 -23.50
CA LEU A 139 -14.77 3.22 -22.88
C LEU A 139 -14.75 2.02 -21.90
N GLY A 140 -15.89 1.39 -21.66
CA GLY A 140 -16.02 0.21 -20.82
C GLY A 140 -15.81 0.49 -19.33
N GLN A 141 -15.33 -0.52 -18.61
CA GLN A 141 -15.23 -0.51 -17.15
C GLN A 141 -14.18 0.47 -16.58
N ALA A 142 -13.37 1.10 -17.41
CA ALA A 142 -12.49 2.18 -16.98
C ALA A 142 -13.25 3.43 -16.46
N ILE A 143 -14.45 3.67 -16.95
CA ILE A 143 -15.21 4.90 -16.66
C ILE A 143 -15.65 5.03 -15.20
N PRO A 144 -16.21 4.01 -14.52
CA PRO A 144 -16.49 4.12 -13.09
C PRO A 144 -15.27 4.52 -12.26
N GLY A 145 -14.08 3.99 -12.59
CA GLY A 145 -12.84 4.43 -11.97
C GLY A 145 -12.51 5.90 -12.22
N ALA A 146 -12.71 6.38 -13.44
CA ALA A 146 -12.53 7.80 -13.75
C ALA A 146 -13.53 8.69 -12.98
N ALA A 147 -14.78 8.26 -12.81
CA ALA A 147 -15.77 8.96 -12.00
C ALA A 147 -15.35 9.02 -10.52
N CYS A 148 -14.80 7.94 -9.98
CA CYS A 148 -14.29 7.86 -8.60
C CYS A 148 -13.03 8.72 -8.37
N ALA A 149 -12.30 9.11 -9.42
CA ALA A 149 -11.15 10.00 -9.29
C ALA A 149 -11.54 11.41 -8.78
N TYR A 150 -12.76 11.86 -9.03
CA TYR A 150 -13.23 13.19 -8.59
C TYR A 150 -13.39 13.30 -7.08
N PRO A 151 -14.15 12.41 -6.39
CA PRO A 151 -14.10 12.36 -4.93
C PRO A 151 -12.68 12.04 -4.44
N GLY A 152 -11.97 11.15 -5.13
CA GLY A 152 -10.63 10.68 -4.77
C GLY A 152 -10.63 9.83 -3.50
N ARG A 153 -9.46 9.28 -3.18
CA ARG A 153 -9.30 8.33 -2.06
C ARG A 153 -9.82 8.86 -0.72
N LEU A 154 -9.62 10.15 -0.44
CA LEU A 154 -10.09 10.75 0.81
C LEU A 154 -11.58 10.51 1.06
N PHE A 155 -12.40 10.81 0.06
CA PHE A 155 -13.85 10.71 0.20
C PHE A 155 -14.36 9.29 0.02
N LEU A 156 -13.74 8.50 -0.84
CA LEU A 156 -14.13 7.11 -1.04
C LEU A 156 -13.88 6.30 0.23
N GLU A 157 -12.67 6.37 0.78
CA GLU A 157 -12.29 5.63 1.98
C GLU A 157 -12.97 6.21 3.23
N GLY A 158 -13.07 7.53 3.34
CA GLY A 158 -13.80 8.18 4.42
C GLY A 158 -15.27 7.80 4.47
N ASP A 159 -15.93 7.69 3.32
CA ASP A 159 -17.31 7.25 3.20
C ASP A 159 -17.49 5.76 3.53
N ALA A 160 -16.52 4.92 3.20
CA ALA A 160 -16.51 3.52 3.61
C ALA A 160 -16.38 3.40 5.14
N VAL A 161 -15.54 4.22 5.79
CA VAL A 161 -15.46 4.28 7.27
C VAL A 161 -16.74 4.83 7.88
N VAL A 162 -17.39 5.82 7.27
CA VAL A 162 -18.72 6.29 7.71
C VAL A 162 -19.75 5.18 7.62
N ALA A 163 -19.76 4.41 6.53
CA ALA A 163 -20.69 3.30 6.36
C ALA A 163 -20.49 2.19 7.38
N GLU A 164 -19.24 1.74 7.61
CA GLU A 164 -18.97 0.72 8.63
C GLU A 164 -19.35 1.19 10.04
N THR A 165 -19.16 2.47 10.35
CA THR A 165 -19.50 3.07 11.64
C THR A 165 -21.01 3.22 11.84
N ALA A 166 -21.72 3.65 10.78
CA ALA A 166 -23.14 3.90 10.83
C ALA A 166 -24.01 2.63 10.80
N LEU A 167 -23.51 1.58 10.10
CA LEU A 167 -24.22 0.34 9.86
C LEU A 167 -23.85 -0.78 10.85
N SER A 168 -23.05 -0.48 11.89
CA SER A 168 -22.70 -1.43 12.94
C SER A 168 -22.64 -0.75 14.31
N ALA A 169 -22.61 -1.56 15.36
CA ALA A 169 -22.35 -1.07 16.72
C ALA A 169 -20.86 -0.72 16.96
N SER A 170 -20.01 -0.98 15.99
CA SER A 170 -18.57 -0.80 16.02
C SER A 170 -18.12 0.08 14.85
N GLY A 171 -17.05 -0.24 14.18
CA GLY A 171 -16.46 0.53 13.09
C GLY A 171 -15.42 1.54 13.58
N ARG A 172 -14.50 1.93 12.68
CA ARG A 172 -13.35 2.77 13.04
C ARG A 172 -13.73 4.14 13.61
N GLY A 173 -14.90 4.68 13.24
CA GLY A 173 -15.38 5.94 13.81
C GLY A 173 -15.77 5.87 15.29
N ARG A 174 -15.89 4.67 15.85
CA ARG A 174 -16.11 4.40 17.30
C ARG A 174 -14.81 3.95 17.99
N SER A 175 -13.66 4.25 17.40
CA SER A 175 -12.35 3.95 17.97
C SER A 175 -11.63 5.24 18.36
N ALA A 176 -11.31 5.37 19.62
CA ALA A 176 -10.56 6.52 20.14
C ALA A 176 -9.20 6.68 19.42
N ALA A 177 -8.49 5.58 19.17
CA ALA A 177 -7.18 5.61 18.52
C ALA A 177 -7.24 6.17 17.09
N PHE A 178 -8.33 5.98 16.38
CA PHE A 178 -8.47 6.36 14.98
C PHE A 178 -8.44 7.88 14.75
N LEU A 179 -9.02 8.66 15.68
CA LEU A 179 -9.10 10.11 15.59
C LEU A 179 -8.19 10.86 16.60
N ASN A 180 -7.46 10.14 17.45
CA ASN A 180 -6.72 10.72 18.56
C ASN A 180 -5.65 11.73 18.13
N THR A 181 -5.00 11.55 16.98
CA THR A 181 -4.04 12.53 16.43
C THR A 181 -4.73 13.85 16.09
N TYR A 182 -5.98 13.83 15.58
CA TYR A 182 -6.74 15.07 15.36
C TYR A 182 -7.18 15.72 16.66
N TRP A 183 -7.63 14.92 17.63
CA TRP A 183 -7.95 15.42 18.96
C TRP A 183 -6.77 16.17 19.58
N TYR A 184 -5.59 15.50 19.62
CA TYR A 184 -4.36 16.13 20.12
C TYR A 184 -4.02 17.43 19.36
N SER A 185 -4.05 17.39 18.04
CA SER A 185 -3.68 18.53 17.20
C SER A 185 -4.60 19.73 17.41
N PHE A 186 -5.92 19.51 17.46
CA PHE A 186 -6.91 20.59 17.62
C PHE A 186 -6.88 21.17 19.02
N ASP A 187 -6.71 20.33 20.05
CA ASP A 187 -6.61 20.75 21.45
C ASP A 187 -5.33 21.58 21.70
N ASN A 188 -4.25 21.27 20.99
CA ASN A 188 -2.98 22.00 21.06
C ASN A 188 -2.87 23.14 20.02
N GLY A 189 -3.97 23.53 19.38
CA GLY A 189 -4.03 24.71 18.51
C GLY A 189 -3.42 24.53 17.13
N ASP A 190 -3.18 23.32 16.66
CA ASP A 190 -2.72 23.06 15.29
C ASP A 190 -3.82 23.47 14.29
N ARG A 191 -3.50 24.48 13.47
CA ARG A 191 -4.44 25.08 12.52
C ARG A 191 -4.05 24.86 11.06
N ARG A 192 -3.51 23.70 10.77
CA ARG A 192 -3.23 23.33 9.37
C ARG A 192 -4.48 23.51 8.52
N ASN A 193 -4.30 24.03 7.30
CA ASN A 193 -5.42 24.24 6.36
C ASN A 193 -5.89 22.93 5.71
N TRP A 194 -6.99 23.02 4.96
CA TRP A 194 -7.59 21.90 4.22
C TRP A 194 -6.58 21.09 3.43
N MET A 195 -5.70 21.73 2.65
CA MET A 195 -4.77 21.05 1.76
C MET A 195 -3.71 20.26 2.54
N LYS A 196 -3.24 20.81 3.66
CA LYS A 196 -2.25 20.14 4.52
C LYS A 196 -2.83 18.92 5.21
N TRP A 197 -4.06 18.99 5.69
CA TRP A 197 -4.75 17.82 6.27
C TRP A 197 -5.12 16.78 5.21
N ARG A 198 -5.64 17.20 4.05
CA ARG A 198 -6.06 16.31 2.97
C ARG A 198 -4.91 15.47 2.41
N ASN A 199 -3.74 16.07 2.22
CA ASN A 199 -2.60 15.42 1.57
C ASN A 199 -1.63 14.79 2.57
N GLY A 200 -1.67 15.21 3.84
CA GLY A 200 -0.74 14.75 4.87
C GLY A 200 0.67 15.34 4.67
N SER A 201 1.62 14.81 5.41
CA SER A 201 3.03 15.21 5.37
C SER A 201 3.93 14.04 5.68
N VAL A 202 5.09 13.98 5.04
CA VAL A 202 6.18 13.05 5.41
C VAL A 202 6.89 13.55 6.68
N TYR A 203 6.88 14.85 6.94
CA TYR A 203 7.67 15.52 7.97
C TYR A 203 6.89 15.86 9.24
N ARG A 204 5.55 15.85 9.16
CA ARG A 204 4.66 16.21 10.27
C ARG A 204 3.68 15.10 10.58
N ASN A 205 3.33 14.94 11.84
CA ASN A 205 2.31 14.00 12.27
C ASN A 205 0.98 14.32 11.59
N SER A 206 0.53 13.44 10.72
CA SER A 206 -0.71 13.56 9.98
C SER A 206 -1.32 12.17 9.85
N PRO A 207 -2.57 11.98 10.32
CA PRO A 207 -3.30 10.75 10.06
C PRO A 207 -3.48 10.52 8.56
N ASP A 208 -3.84 9.31 8.21
CA ASP A 208 -4.09 8.94 6.84
C ASP A 208 -5.42 9.53 6.29
N HIS A 209 -5.67 9.26 5.03
CA HIS A 209 -6.86 9.76 4.34
C HIS A 209 -8.17 9.09 4.81
N TYR A 210 -8.11 7.90 5.45
CA TYR A 210 -9.28 7.26 6.06
C TYR A 210 -9.84 8.10 7.21
N ALA A 211 -8.96 8.46 8.14
CA ALA A 211 -9.34 9.22 9.34
C ALA A 211 -9.82 10.64 8.98
N PHE A 212 -9.12 11.34 8.07
CA PHE A 212 -9.55 12.67 7.64
C PHE A 212 -10.85 12.63 6.82
N GLY A 213 -11.01 11.65 5.94
CA GLY A 213 -12.22 11.45 5.17
C GLY A 213 -13.43 11.19 6.05
N TYR A 214 -13.29 10.31 7.06
CA TYR A 214 -14.32 10.09 8.06
C TYR A 214 -14.67 11.37 8.81
N LEU A 215 -13.67 12.09 9.33
CA LEU A 215 -13.87 13.31 10.08
C LEU A 215 -14.64 14.37 9.28
N VAL A 216 -14.32 14.52 8.00
CA VAL A 216 -15.01 15.48 7.13
C VAL A 216 -16.43 15.03 6.82
N LEU A 217 -16.63 13.78 6.41
CA LEU A 217 -17.94 13.28 5.97
C LEU A 217 -18.91 13.09 7.13
N SER A 218 -18.46 12.54 8.25
CA SER A 218 -19.29 12.44 9.45
C SER A 218 -19.68 13.82 9.98
N GLY A 219 -18.75 14.78 9.97
CA GLY A 219 -19.03 16.15 10.36
C GLY A 219 -19.99 16.89 9.42
N ILE A 220 -19.95 16.61 8.09
CA ILE A 220 -20.97 17.14 7.15
C ILE A 220 -22.34 16.54 7.46
N ARG A 221 -22.40 15.22 7.59
CA ARG A 221 -23.65 14.50 7.85
C ARG A 221 -24.32 14.98 9.15
N THR A 222 -23.52 15.19 10.20
CA THR A 222 -24.06 15.63 11.51
C THR A 222 -24.34 17.13 11.56
N ALA A 223 -23.46 18.00 11.01
CA ALA A 223 -23.64 19.45 11.07
C ALA A 223 -24.82 19.97 10.21
N TYR A 224 -25.17 19.27 9.14
CA TYR A 224 -26.16 19.70 8.17
C TYR A 224 -27.30 18.69 7.95
N ASP A 225 -27.35 17.63 8.75
CA ASP A 225 -28.29 16.51 8.60
C ASP A 225 -28.41 16.01 7.14
N ALA A 226 -27.26 15.71 6.54
CA ALA A 226 -27.14 15.37 5.12
C ALA A 226 -26.65 13.91 4.93
N PRO A 227 -27.48 12.90 5.22
CA PRO A 227 -27.08 11.49 5.16
C PRO A 227 -26.68 11.04 3.75
N SER A 228 -27.25 11.64 2.70
CA SER A 228 -27.00 11.33 1.28
C SER A 228 -25.97 12.25 0.63
N PHE A 229 -25.12 12.95 1.38
CA PHE A 229 -24.14 13.88 0.83
C PHE A 229 -23.28 13.29 -0.28
N MET A 230 -22.85 12.03 -0.15
CA MET A 230 -22.03 11.35 -1.17
C MET A 230 -22.83 11.02 -2.44
N GLU A 231 -24.13 10.74 -2.34
CA GLU A 231 -25.01 10.64 -3.50
C GLU A 231 -25.05 11.96 -4.27
N ASP A 232 -25.30 13.09 -3.56
CA ASP A 232 -25.30 14.43 -4.14
C ASP A 232 -23.97 14.73 -4.84
N TYR A 233 -22.86 14.32 -4.23
CA TYR A 233 -21.53 14.52 -4.78
C TYR A 233 -21.34 13.74 -6.10
N PHE A 234 -21.65 12.45 -6.13
CA PHE A 234 -21.57 11.64 -7.35
C PHE A 234 -22.54 12.13 -8.43
N SER A 235 -23.76 12.49 -8.04
CA SER A 235 -24.77 13.04 -8.96
C SER A 235 -24.29 14.37 -9.57
N TYR A 236 -23.72 15.25 -8.75
CA TYR A 236 -23.18 16.54 -9.22
C TYR A 236 -22.04 16.34 -10.23
N VAL A 237 -21.05 15.52 -9.88
CA VAL A 237 -19.88 15.24 -10.72
C VAL A 237 -20.29 14.58 -12.03
N SER A 238 -21.22 13.62 -11.99
CA SER A 238 -21.69 12.92 -13.19
C SER A 238 -22.42 13.82 -14.19
N ARG A 239 -22.99 14.94 -13.73
CA ARG A 239 -23.60 15.97 -14.59
C ARG A 239 -22.63 17.06 -15.03
N ARG A 240 -21.57 17.31 -14.25
CA ARG A 240 -20.59 18.41 -14.46
C ARG A 240 -19.16 17.92 -14.34
N PRO A 241 -18.71 17.00 -15.21
CA PRO A 241 -17.36 16.42 -15.15
C PRO A 241 -16.24 17.43 -15.47
N TYR A 242 -16.56 18.64 -15.86
CA TYR A 242 -15.63 19.74 -16.13
C TYR A 242 -15.39 20.66 -14.91
N ASP A 243 -16.07 20.41 -13.78
CA ASP A 243 -15.88 21.20 -12.56
C ASP A 243 -14.60 20.77 -11.83
N PHE A 244 -13.70 21.73 -11.59
CA PHE A 244 -12.44 21.49 -10.88
C PHE A 244 -12.57 21.51 -9.34
N TRP A 245 -13.69 22.03 -8.81
CA TRP A 245 -13.95 22.15 -7.38
C TRP A 245 -15.31 21.58 -6.95
N PRO A 246 -15.67 20.38 -7.39
CA PRO A 246 -17.02 19.85 -7.20
C PRO A 246 -17.38 19.73 -5.72
N PHE A 247 -16.44 19.33 -4.86
CA PHE A 247 -16.66 19.25 -3.41
C PHE A 247 -17.11 20.59 -2.81
N ARG A 248 -16.47 21.71 -3.18
CA ARG A 248 -16.82 23.03 -2.66
C ARG A 248 -18.21 23.46 -3.10
N HIS A 249 -18.62 23.11 -4.31
CA HIS A 249 -19.92 23.42 -4.85
C HIS A 249 -21.02 22.58 -4.19
N VAL A 250 -20.79 21.27 -4.06
CA VAL A 250 -21.77 20.39 -3.37
C VAL A 250 -21.90 20.80 -1.90
N LEU A 251 -20.80 21.02 -1.19
CA LEU A 251 -20.84 21.47 0.21
C LEU A 251 -21.58 22.82 0.35
N LYS A 252 -21.41 23.74 -0.60
CA LYS A 252 -22.17 24.99 -0.60
C LYS A 252 -23.67 24.76 -0.80
N ASN A 253 -24.05 23.85 -1.69
CA ASN A 253 -25.46 23.51 -1.91
C ASN A 253 -26.10 22.89 -0.65
N THR A 254 -25.38 21.96 0.00
CA THR A 254 -25.84 21.28 1.22
C THR A 254 -25.89 22.22 2.42
N SER A 255 -24.89 23.05 2.63
CA SER A 255 -24.74 23.88 3.84
C SER A 255 -25.33 25.30 3.68
N GLY A 256 -25.61 25.76 2.48
CA GLY A 256 -25.93 27.18 2.17
C GLY A 256 -24.73 28.13 2.34
N LYS A 257 -23.54 27.63 2.72
CA LYS A 257 -22.39 28.46 3.08
C LYS A 257 -21.20 28.24 2.15
N LYS A 258 -20.37 29.28 1.95
CA LYS A 258 -19.08 29.12 1.26
C LYS A 258 -18.16 28.20 2.07
N PHE A 259 -17.28 27.46 1.38
CA PHE A 259 -16.32 26.51 1.96
C PHE A 259 -15.58 27.05 3.20
N ARG A 260 -15.10 28.30 3.14
CA ARG A 260 -14.35 28.92 4.26
C ARG A 260 -15.14 29.05 5.58
N TYR A 261 -16.48 29.00 5.52
CA TYR A 261 -17.36 29.06 6.69
C TYR A 261 -17.90 27.67 7.05
N ALA A 262 -18.19 26.83 6.04
CA ALA A 262 -18.71 25.48 6.26
C ALA A 262 -17.64 24.55 6.85
N TYR A 263 -16.43 24.54 6.29
CA TYR A 263 -15.37 23.63 6.71
C TYR A 263 -14.98 23.75 8.20
N PRO A 264 -14.74 24.93 8.77
CA PRO A 264 -14.49 25.03 10.21
C PRO A 264 -15.66 24.56 11.08
N GLN A 265 -16.90 24.70 10.60
CA GLN A 265 -18.07 24.26 11.32
C GLN A 265 -18.16 22.73 11.39
N ILE A 266 -17.80 22.06 10.30
CA ILE A 266 -17.69 20.59 10.22
C ILE A 266 -16.70 20.07 11.28
N LEU A 267 -15.50 20.64 11.35
CA LEU A 267 -14.47 20.22 12.30
C LEU A 267 -14.83 20.51 13.76
N ARG A 268 -15.58 21.59 14.02
CA ARG A 268 -16.02 21.94 15.39
C ARG A 268 -16.93 20.90 16.01
N GLN A 269 -17.71 20.14 15.25
CA GLN A 269 -18.58 19.10 15.78
C GLN A 269 -17.74 18.06 16.56
N HIS A 270 -16.69 17.57 15.94
CA HIS A 270 -15.78 16.63 16.58
C HIS A 270 -15.03 17.26 17.78
N TYR A 271 -14.55 18.49 17.63
CA TYR A 271 -13.86 19.17 18.71
C TYR A 271 -14.73 19.35 19.96
N TYR A 272 -16.00 19.67 19.80
CA TYR A 272 -16.95 19.79 20.91
C TYR A 272 -17.23 18.44 21.56
N GLU A 273 -17.40 17.37 20.77
CA GLU A 273 -17.58 16.04 21.30
C GLU A 273 -16.36 15.61 22.15
N TRP A 274 -15.16 15.75 21.61
CA TRP A 274 -13.92 15.40 22.31
C TRP A 274 -13.68 16.24 23.55
N THR A 275 -14.00 17.53 23.52
CA THR A 275 -13.86 18.42 24.69
C THR A 275 -14.85 18.05 25.79
N ALA A 276 -16.10 17.74 25.44
CA ALA A 276 -17.11 17.29 26.38
C ALA A 276 -16.73 15.94 27.01
N ASP A 277 -16.22 14.99 26.19
CA ASP A 277 -15.72 13.71 26.68
C ASP A 277 -14.52 13.90 27.64
N ALA A 278 -13.55 14.74 27.28
CA ALA A 278 -12.42 15.03 28.14
C ALA A 278 -12.85 15.64 29.48
N ALA A 279 -13.84 16.54 29.47
CA ALA A 279 -14.39 17.12 30.69
C ALA A 279 -15.08 16.06 31.58
N ARG A 280 -15.82 15.11 30.98
CA ARG A 280 -16.47 14.00 31.70
C ARG A 280 -15.46 13.09 32.41
N ARG A 281 -14.29 12.86 31.77
CA ARG A 281 -13.24 11.95 32.27
C ARG A 281 -12.32 12.54 33.33
N MET A 282 -12.34 13.84 33.59
CA MET A 282 -11.50 14.48 34.65
C MET A 282 -11.75 13.88 36.03
N PRO A 283 -10.73 13.85 36.93
CA PRO A 283 -9.35 14.30 36.74
C PRO A 283 -8.47 13.30 36.00
N PHE A 284 -7.42 13.80 35.33
CA PHE A 284 -6.43 12.96 34.67
C PHE A 284 -5.25 12.65 35.57
N MET A 285 -4.63 11.48 35.41
CA MET A 285 -3.42 11.14 36.16
C MET A 285 -2.22 11.94 35.65
N PRO A 286 -1.29 12.35 36.50
CA PRO A 286 -0.04 12.99 36.09
C PRO A 286 0.86 11.98 35.40
N ALA A 287 1.58 12.41 34.35
CA ALA A 287 2.55 11.58 33.64
C ALA A 287 3.73 12.42 33.18
N GLU A 288 4.94 11.86 33.30
CA GLU A 288 6.17 12.47 32.83
C GLU A 288 6.65 11.80 31.52
N GLN A 289 7.31 12.57 30.65
CA GLN A 289 7.81 12.04 29.38
C GLN A 289 9.19 11.39 29.59
N LEU A 290 9.28 10.09 29.28
CA LEU A 290 10.54 9.33 29.31
C LEU A 290 11.31 9.42 27.99
N SER A 291 10.62 9.36 26.85
CA SER A 291 11.26 9.46 25.55
C SER A 291 11.84 10.84 25.32
N GLN A 292 12.94 10.92 24.58
CA GLN A 292 13.53 12.21 24.21
C GLN A 292 12.56 13.07 23.40
N PRO A 293 12.40 14.36 23.75
CA PRO A 293 11.72 15.31 22.89
C PRO A 293 12.39 15.38 21.51
N THR A 294 11.63 15.18 20.45
CA THR A 294 12.16 15.21 19.09
C THR A 294 11.50 16.32 18.28
N ARG A 295 12.27 16.96 17.39
CA ARG A 295 11.75 17.89 16.37
C ARG A 295 11.34 17.17 15.08
N ARG A 296 11.60 15.87 14.98
CA ARG A 296 11.33 15.02 13.83
C ARG A 296 10.16 14.12 14.13
N LEU A 297 9.38 13.82 13.11
CA LEU A 297 8.32 12.82 13.22
C LEU A 297 8.94 11.48 13.63
N THR A 298 8.61 11.04 14.86
CA THR A 298 9.17 9.85 15.48
C THR A 298 8.04 9.01 16.06
N ALA A 299 8.06 7.72 15.81
CA ALA A 299 7.12 6.75 16.35
C ALA A 299 7.81 5.87 17.40
N TYR A 300 7.22 5.78 18.59
CA TYR A 300 7.56 4.81 19.63
C TYR A 300 6.43 3.80 19.75
N ARG A 301 6.75 2.51 19.64
CA ARG A 301 5.78 1.40 19.62
C ARG A 301 6.28 0.24 20.44
N ASN A 302 5.36 -0.63 20.85
CA ASN A 302 5.65 -1.88 21.57
C ASN A 302 6.54 -1.68 22.81
N PRO A 303 6.25 -0.73 23.74
CA PRO A 303 6.95 -0.69 24.99
C PRO A 303 6.79 -2.01 25.75
N ASN A 304 7.88 -2.49 26.30
CA ASN A 304 7.97 -3.67 27.15
C ASN A 304 8.89 -3.34 28.34
N VAL A 305 8.71 -4.07 29.43
CA VAL A 305 9.54 -3.92 30.63
C VAL A 305 10.15 -5.28 30.94
N THR A 306 11.45 -5.31 31.22
CA THR A 306 12.15 -6.51 31.67
C THR A 306 11.95 -6.73 33.18
N ALA A 307 12.26 -7.90 33.68
CA ALA A 307 12.23 -8.18 35.12
C ALA A 307 13.21 -7.26 35.92
N SER A 308 14.26 -6.74 35.29
CA SER A 308 15.21 -5.77 35.87
C SER A 308 14.71 -4.32 35.82
N GLY A 309 13.54 -4.06 35.24
CA GLY A 309 13.01 -2.68 35.09
C GLY A 309 13.55 -1.94 33.85
N ASP A 310 14.28 -2.60 32.96
CA ASP A 310 14.72 -1.99 31.70
C ASP A 310 13.53 -1.83 30.77
N LEU A 311 13.38 -0.65 30.18
CA LEU A 311 12.33 -0.35 29.20
C LEU A 311 12.85 -0.63 27.79
N LEU A 312 12.03 -1.31 27.03
CA LEU A 312 12.27 -1.66 25.65
C LEU A 312 11.19 -1.05 24.76
N TRP A 313 11.55 -0.53 23.59
CA TRP A 313 10.59 -0.06 22.59
C TRP A 313 11.14 -0.12 21.18
N VAL A 314 10.25 -0.17 20.22
CA VAL A 314 10.58 -0.01 18.81
C VAL A 314 10.46 1.48 18.45
N LYS A 315 11.53 2.07 17.95
CA LYS A 315 11.61 3.46 17.52
C LYS A 315 11.89 3.54 16.03
N ALA A 316 11.15 4.42 15.35
CA ALA A 316 11.35 4.77 13.95
C ALA A 316 11.21 6.27 13.78
N ASP A 317 11.98 6.87 12.89
CA ASP A 317 11.79 8.25 12.45
C ASP A 317 11.82 8.36 10.92
N ILE A 318 11.64 9.56 10.39
CA ILE A 318 11.59 9.80 8.94
C ILE A 318 12.91 9.48 8.21
N TYR A 319 14.02 9.36 8.92
CA TYR A 319 15.36 9.07 8.36
C TYR A 319 15.88 7.69 8.71
N HIS A 320 15.27 7.00 9.68
CA HIS A 320 15.72 5.70 10.15
C HIS A 320 14.57 4.69 10.13
N THR A 321 14.89 3.49 9.64
CA THR A 321 13.97 2.35 9.70
C THR A 321 13.79 1.86 11.13
N PRO A 322 12.68 1.14 11.44
CA PRO A 322 12.38 0.68 12.78
C PRO A 322 13.50 -0.15 13.39
N ALA A 323 13.83 0.16 14.65
CA ALA A 323 14.80 -0.57 15.44
C ALA A 323 14.35 -0.66 16.91
N LEU A 324 14.79 -1.74 17.57
CA LEU A 324 14.59 -1.96 18.98
C LEU A 324 15.64 -1.17 19.78
N TYR A 325 15.17 -0.47 20.81
CA TYR A 325 15.99 0.27 21.73
C TYR A 325 15.68 -0.16 23.17
N MET A 326 16.65 0.03 24.05
CA MET A 326 16.56 -0.24 25.47
C MET A 326 17.01 1.00 26.26
N LEU A 327 16.22 1.36 27.27
CA LEU A 327 16.56 2.35 28.29
C LEU A 327 16.74 1.59 29.61
N SER A 328 17.93 1.67 30.21
CA SER A 328 18.25 0.95 31.45
C SER A 328 17.41 1.45 32.62
N GLY A 329 16.86 0.52 33.39
CA GLY A 329 16.18 0.77 34.63
C GLY A 329 17.14 1.07 35.82
N SER A 330 16.61 1.45 36.96
CA SER A 330 17.37 1.59 38.19
C SER A 330 17.42 0.26 38.97
N ALA A 331 18.38 0.12 39.83
CA ALA A 331 18.51 -1.03 40.72
C ALA A 331 17.30 -1.26 41.66
N ASN A 332 16.44 -0.26 41.83
CA ASN A 332 15.23 -0.33 42.65
C ASN A 332 13.96 -0.68 41.82
N GLY A 333 14.11 -1.17 40.61
CA GLY A 333 12.96 -1.54 39.74
C GLY A 333 12.19 -0.34 39.14
N SER A 334 12.67 0.92 39.39
CA SER A 334 12.08 2.10 38.73
C SER A 334 12.47 2.12 37.25
N CYS A 335 11.49 2.28 36.40
CA CYS A 335 11.71 2.34 34.97
C CYS A 335 12.39 3.64 34.55
N GLY A 336 13.41 3.54 33.68
CA GLY A 336 13.88 4.69 32.90
C GLY A 336 14.67 5.76 33.62
N VAL A 337 15.36 5.47 34.76
CA VAL A 337 16.12 6.47 35.55
C VAL A 337 17.41 6.96 34.83
N GLY A 338 17.84 6.27 33.79
CA GLY A 338 19.08 6.58 33.05
C GLY A 338 19.07 7.87 32.21
N GLY A 339 18.03 8.67 32.26
CA GLY A 339 17.90 9.90 31.47
C GLY A 339 17.91 9.67 29.94
N PRO A 340 17.55 10.66 29.15
CA PRO A 340 17.44 10.53 27.69
C PRO A 340 18.75 10.15 26.97
N SER A 341 19.91 10.31 27.59
CA SER A 341 21.22 9.97 27.04
C SER A 341 21.59 8.48 27.13
N GLY A 342 20.80 7.68 27.85
CA GLY A 342 21.07 6.25 28.07
C GLY A 342 20.36 5.28 27.10
N GLU A 343 19.64 5.77 26.07
CA GLU A 343 18.93 4.93 25.10
C GLU A 343 19.94 4.20 24.21
N ARG A 344 19.94 2.87 24.26
CA ARG A 344 20.83 2.01 23.48
C ARG A 344 20.07 1.25 22.40
N ARG A 345 20.49 1.36 21.14
CA ARG A 345 19.97 0.56 20.01
C ARG A 345 20.44 -0.88 20.12
N LEU A 346 19.53 -1.82 20.05
CA LEU A 346 19.80 -3.26 20.13
C LEU A 346 19.79 -3.94 18.76
N LEU A 347 18.71 -3.76 17.98
CA LEU A 347 18.43 -4.54 16.78
C LEU A 347 17.61 -3.75 15.77
N SER A 348 17.89 -3.87 14.47
CA SER A 348 16.95 -3.46 13.40
C SER A 348 15.86 -4.52 13.25
N VAL A 349 14.59 -4.11 13.28
CA VAL A 349 13.45 -5.04 13.25
C VAL A 349 12.61 -4.94 11.98
N GLY A 350 12.68 -3.83 11.24
CA GLY A 350 11.84 -3.60 10.08
C GLY A 350 10.43 -3.10 10.45
N SER A 351 9.60 -2.85 9.44
CA SER A 351 8.27 -2.24 9.61
C SER A 351 7.14 -3.26 9.74
N ASP A 352 7.32 -4.49 9.23
CA ASP A 352 6.27 -5.51 9.13
C ASP A 352 6.46 -6.57 10.25
N ILE A 353 6.30 -6.11 11.49
CA ILE A 353 6.37 -6.95 12.69
C ILE A 353 5.06 -6.85 13.47
N GLY A 354 4.66 -7.97 14.07
CA GLY A 354 3.55 -8.04 15.03
C GLY A 354 3.93 -7.47 16.40
N LYS A 355 3.02 -7.61 17.35
CA LYS A 355 3.27 -7.25 18.75
C LYS A 355 4.51 -7.98 19.26
N MET A 356 5.40 -7.23 19.91
CA MET A 356 6.57 -7.77 20.59
C MET A 356 6.26 -7.93 22.05
N ASN A 357 6.47 -9.12 22.60
CA ASN A 357 6.22 -9.43 24.01
C ASN A 357 7.51 -9.94 24.67
N TYR A 358 7.69 -9.60 25.96
CA TYR A 358 8.78 -10.07 26.77
C TYR A 358 8.42 -11.41 27.42
N VAL A 359 9.38 -12.35 27.42
CA VAL A 359 9.34 -13.66 28.06
C VAL A 359 10.38 -13.66 29.17
N ALA A 360 9.94 -13.72 30.41
CA ALA A 360 10.80 -13.51 31.56
C ALA A 360 11.77 -14.66 31.79
N ALA A 361 11.36 -15.88 31.52
CA ALA A 361 12.10 -17.10 31.88
C ALA A 361 13.54 -17.15 31.28
N ASP A 362 13.71 -16.70 30.04
CA ASP A 362 15.01 -16.69 29.35
C ASP A 362 15.42 -15.28 28.88
N SER A 363 14.84 -14.22 29.43
CA SER A 363 15.06 -12.83 28.99
C SER A 363 14.93 -12.65 27.48
N LEU A 364 13.87 -13.23 26.89
CA LEU A 364 13.60 -13.21 25.47
C LEU A 364 12.57 -12.15 25.13
N LEU A 365 12.72 -11.56 23.95
CA LEU A 365 11.63 -10.92 23.23
C LEU A 365 11.12 -11.86 22.16
N VAL A 366 9.81 -12.00 22.04
CA VAL A 366 9.15 -12.80 21.00
C VAL A 366 8.21 -11.94 20.18
N TRP A 367 8.20 -12.12 18.87
CA TRP A 367 7.29 -11.43 17.95
C TRP A 367 7.07 -12.23 16.69
N THR A 368 6.05 -11.88 15.93
CA THR A 368 5.85 -12.40 14.58
C THR A 368 6.36 -11.44 13.53
N GLN A 369 6.88 -11.98 12.44
CA GLN A 369 7.33 -11.23 11.29
C GLN A 369 6.80 -11.88 10.02
N THR A 370 6.29 -11.05 9.07
CA THR A 370 5.84 -11.54 7.78
C THR A 370 7.02 -12.02 6.94
N HIS A 371 6.91 -13.23 6.41
CA HIS A 371 7.87 -13.84 5.51
C HIS A 371 7.25 -13.99 4.12
N ILE A 372 7.68 -13.16 3.20
CA ILE A 372 7.15 -13.10 1.84
C ILE A 372 7.64 -14.30 1.03
N HIS A 373 6.72 -14.97 0.32
CA HIS A 373 7.09 -16.00 -0.65
C HIS A 373 7.81 -15.36 -1.84
N PRO A 374 8.96 -15.88 -2.28
CA PRO A 374 9.78 -15.20 -3.29
C PRO A 374 9.08 -14.96 -4.62
N ARG A 375 8.09 -15.78 -5.00
CA ARG A 375 7.41 -15.70 -6.30
C ARG A 375 5.94 -15.29 -6.19
N TRP A 376 5.21 -15.76 -5.17
CA TRP A 376 3.77 -15.60 -5.06
C TRP A 376 3.43 -14.55 -4.02
N GLY A 377 3.01 -13.38 -4.46
CA GLY A 377 2.73 -12.27 -3.56
C GLY A 377 1.53 -12.49 -2.64
N GLN A 378 0.60 -13.39 -3.03
CA GLN A 378 -0.53 -13.81 -2.20
C GLN A 378 -0.20 -15.04 -1.31
N LYS A 379 1.06 -15.49 -1.25
CA LYS A 379 1.50 -16.61 -0.41
C LYS A 379 2.53 -16.15 0.60
N ASN A 380 2.08 -15.52 1.66
CA ASN A 380 2.93 -15.03 2.73
C ASN A 380 2.68 -15.84 4.01
N LYS A 381 3.71 -16.01 4.82
CA LYS A 381 3.62 -16.67 6.12
C LYS A 381 4.16 -15.76 7.21
N THR A 382 3.79 -16.01 8.46
CA THR A 382 4.48 -15.38 9.59
C THR A 382 5.46 -16.36 10.20
N VAL A 383 6.61 -15.85 10.60
CA VAL A 383 7.60 -16.58 11.40
C VAL A 383 7.58 -16.03 12.83
N VAL A 384 7.74 -16.91 13.80
CA VAL A 384 7.96 -16.49 15.19
C VAL A 384 9.44 -16.25 15.40
N CYS A 385 9.80 -15.01 15.68
CA CYS A 385 11.15 -14.57 15.96
C CYS A 385 11.39 -14.45 17.46
N THR A 386 12.64 -14.70 17.88
CA THR A 386 13.10 -14.47 19.24
C THR A 386 14.36 -13.60 19.25
N TYR A 387 14.54 -12.82 20.31
CA TYR A 387 15.76 -12.07 20.58
C TYR A 387 16.14 -12.26 22.04
N HIS A 388 17.27 -12.90 22.29
CA HIS A 388 17.81 -13.11 23.63
C HIS A 388 18.60 -11.86 24.04
N ILE A 389 18.08 -11.10 24.99
CA ILE A 389 18.59 -9.77 25.36
C ILE A 389 20.05 -9.85 25.84
N PRO A 390 20.44 -10.78 26.74
CA PRO A 390 21.81 -10.83 27.26
C PRO A 390 22.85 -11.13 26.19
N SER A 391 22.57 -12.07 25.27
CA SER A 391 23.57 -12.45 24.24
C SER A 391 23.45 -11.63 22.95
N GLY A 392 22.39 -10.84 22.76
CA GLY A 392 22.12 -10.12 21.53
C GLY A 392 21.79 -11.02 20.32
N LYS A 393 21.48 -12.31 20.57
CA LYS A 393 21.22 -13.28 19.50
C LYS A 393 19.76 -13.24 19.05
N ARG A 394 19.53 -12.99 17.77
CA ARG A 394 18.25 -13.16 17.11
C ARG A 394 18.14 -14.55 16.51
N SER A 395 16.98 -15.19 16.62
CA SER A 395 16.67 -16.48 16.04
C SER A 395 15.26 -16.50 15.45
N VAL A 396 15.00 -17.44 14.53
CA VAL A 396 13.65 -17.77 14.07
C VAL A 396 13.29 -19.09 14.72
N LEU A 397 12.28 -19.07 15.60
CA LEU A 397 11.85 -20.22 16.36
C LEU A 397 10.96 -21.14 15.54
N VAL A 398 9.92 -20.57 14.87
CA VAL A 398 8.97 -21.32 14.06
C VAL A 398 8.91 -20.73 12.66
N ARG A 399 8.97 -21.61 11.64
CA ARG A 399 8.83 -21.26 10.22
C ARG A 399 7.58 -21.95 9.68
N GLY A 400 6.54 -21.24 9.47
CA GLY A 400 5.31 -21.74 8.83
C GLY A 400 4.06 -21.19 9.45
N ASP A 401 2.94 -21.44 8.82
CA ASP A 401 1.58 -21.07 9.22
C ASP A 401 1.33 -19.56 9.49
N SER A 402 0.28 -19.25 10.24
CA SER A 402 -0.29 -17.93 10.40
C SER A 402 -0.23 -17.45 11.83
N TYR A 403 0.92 -17.57 12.44
CA TYR A 403 1.06 -17.16 13.83
C TYR A 403 0.92 -15.66 14.02
N ILE A 404 0.15 -15.30 15.05
CA ILE A 404 0.06 -13.93 15.57
C ILE A 404 0.17 -13.96 17.10
N TYR A 405 0.57 -12.85 17.68
CA TYR A 405 0.56 -12.56 19.11
C TYR A 405 1.23 -13.64 19.98
N PRO A 406 2.51 -13.98 19.80
CA PRO A 406 3.20 -14.91 20.67
C PRO A 406 3.42 -14.33 22.06
N VAL A 407 3.16 -15.11 23.11
CA VAL A 407 3.28 -14.71 24.53
C VAL A 407 3.96 -15.80 25.36
N GLU A 408 4.49 -15.44 26.51
CA GLU A 408 4.96 -16.38 27.52
C GLU A 408 3.81 -17.27 28.01
N ALA A 409 4.03 -18.58 28.05
CA ALA A 409 3.14 -19.51 28.72
C ALA A 409 3.76 -19.99 30.03
N ASP A 410 4.95 -20.55 29.96
CA ASP A 410 5.73 -20.97 31.14
C ASP A 410 7.25 -20.90 30.84
N SER A 411 8.06 -21.45 31.74
CA SER A 411 9.53 -21.42 31.62
C SER A 411 10.09 -22.13 30.37
N ALA A 412 9.31 -22.95 29.67
CA ALA A 412 9.72 -23.76 28.54
C ALA A 412 8.91 -23.48 27.27
N ARG A 413 7.73 -22.85 27.39
CA ARG A 413 6.76 -22.72 26.31
C ARG A 413 6.29 -21.28 26.09
N ILE A 414 6.03 -20.98 24.84
CA ILE A 414 5.25 -19.81 24.43
C ILE A 414 3.91 -20.29 23.84
N ALA A 415 2.89 -19.46 23.95
CA ALA A 415 1.61 -19.66 23.27
C ALA A 415 1.49 -18.67 22.10
N ALA A 416 0.92 -19.09 20.97
CA ALA A 416 0.67 -18.23 19.83
C ALA A 416 -0.65 -18.61 19.14
N ILE A 417 -1.39 -17.62 18.66
CA ILE A 417 -2.59 -17.83 17.85
C ILE A 417 -2.16 -18.26 16.45
N ASN A 418 -2.78 -19.32 15.92
CA ASN A 418 -2.57 -19.80 14.56
C ASN A 418 -3.90 -19.74 13.77
N TYR A 419 -3.90 -19.07 12.63
CA TYR A 419 -5.02 -19.02 11.69
C TYR A 419 -4.79 -20.00 10.53
N SER A 420 -5.72 -20.91 10.30
CA SER A 420 -5.67 -21.88 9.22
C SER A 420 -5.99 -21.24 7.86
N GLU A 421 -5.29 -21.67 6.81
CA GLU A 421 -5.61 -21.28 5.42
C GLU A 421 -7.01 -21.73 4.99
N GLN A 422 -7.56 -22.77 5.63
CA GLN A 422 -8.88 -23.33 5.34
C GLN A 422 -10.01 -22.69 6.16
N GLY A 423 -9.68 -21.77 7.04
CA GLY A 423 -10.56 -21.17 8.05
C GLY A 423 -10.38 -21.87 9.41
N GLY A 424 -10.92 -21.24 10.45
CA GLY A 424 -10.72 -21.63 11.83
C GLY A 424 -9.39 -21.17 12.41
N SER A 425 -9.26 -21.28 13.72
CA SER A 425 -8.08 -20.88 14.47
C SER A 425 -7.78 -21.82 15.62
N SER A 426 -6.53 -21.82 16.06
CA SER A 426 -6.04 -22.56 17.22
C SER A 426 -5.09 -21.72 18.03
N ILE A 427 -4.86 -22.12 19.28
CA ILE A 427 -3.76 -21.60 20.09
C ILE A 427 -2.75 -22.75 20.24
N ASP A 428 -1.56 -22.53 19.72
CA ASP A 428 -0.49 -23.52 19.72
C ASP A 428 0.50 -23.19 20.84
N MET A 429 0.76 -24.19 21.70
CA MET A 429 1.81 -24.18 22.71
C MET A 429 3.10 -24.65 22.06
N ILE A 430 4.12 -23.82 22.08
CA ILE A 430 5.38 -24.01 21.32
C ILE A 430 6.54 -24.08 22.30
N ASP A 431 7.30 -25.15 22.25
CA ASP A 431 8.54 -25.28 23.02
C ASP A 431 9.61 -24.28 22.53
N VAL A 432 10.13 -23.45 23.43
CA VAL A 432 11.03 -22.33 23.11
C VAL A 432 12.38 -22.80 22.54
N ARG A 433 12.86 -24.00 22.93
CA ARG A 433 14.16 -24.51 22.50
C ARG A 433 14.11 -25.19 21.15
N SER A 434 13.06 -26.01 20.92
CA SER A 434 12.93 -26.79 19.69
C SER A 434 12.08 -26.15 18.60
N GLY A 435 11.23 -25.16 18.94
CA GLY A 435 10.26 -24.58 18.04
C GLY A 435 9.11 -25.53 17.66
N LYS A 436 8.96 -26.67 18.37
CA LYS A 436 7.90 -27.64 18.08
C LYS A 436 6.61 -27.27 18.80
N VAL A 437 5.47 -27.44 18.13
CA VAL A 437 4.15 -27.39 18.76
C VAL A 437 3.99 -28.65 19.61
N VAL A 438 3.80 -28.46 20.91
CA VAL A 438 3.63 -29.54 21.89
C VAL A 438 2.16 -29.77 22.24
N GLU A 439 1.33 -28.76 22.07
CA GLU A 439 -0.12 -28.83 22.33
C GLU A 439 -0.84 -27.85 21.40
N ARG A 440 -2.09 -28.21 21.00
CA ARG A 440 -2.93 -27.36 20.15
C ARG A 440 -4.34 -27.30 20.74
N LEU A 441 -4.78 -26.09 21.05
CA LEU A 441 -6.12 -25.80 21.56
C LEU A 441 -6.96 -25.22 20.42
N CYS A 442 -8.02 -25.91 20.00
CA CYS A 442 -8.94 -25.43 18.97
C CYS A 442 -9.79 -24.28 19.51
N VAL A 443 -9.96 -23.23 18.71
CA VAL A 443 -10.87 -22.12 19.02
C VAL A 443 -12.21 -22.34 18.29
N PRO A 444 -13.36 -22.14 18.95
CA PRO A 444 -14.66 -22.24 18.29
C PRO A 444 -14.79 -21.28 17.12
N ASP A 445 -15.46 -21.68 16.04
CA ASP A 445 -15.67 -20.86 14.82
C ASP A 445 -16.47 -19.57 15.09
N SER A 446 -17.20 -19.49 16.21
CA SER A 446 -17.91 -18.29 16.65
C SER A 446 -16.99 -17.22 17.27
N LEU A 447 -15.72 -17.55 17.50
CA LEU A 447 -14.74 -16.66 18.12
C LEU A 447 -13.56 -16.41 17.18
N GLN A 448 -13.22 -15.14 17.01
CA GLN A 448 -12.01 -14.71 16.31
C GLN A 448 -10.98 -14.25 17.35
N PRO A 449 -10.00 -15.09 17.77
CA PRO A 449 -9.01 -14.73 18.77
C PRO A 449 -8.05 -13.69 18.21
N VAL A 450 -7.78 -12.64 18.97
CA VAL A 450 -6.91 -11.53 18.53
C VAL A 450 -5.66 -11.47 19.40
N GLN A 451 -5.81 -11.72 20.68
CA GLN A 451 -4.73 -11.69 21.66
C GLN A 451 -4.93 -12.78 22.70
N ILE A 452 -3.83 -13.21 23.28
CA ILE A 452 -3.84 -14.26 24.32
C ILE A 452 -2.89 -13.93 25.43
N THR A 453 -3.12 -14.53 26.59
CA THR A 453 -2.16 -14.64 27.69
C THR A 453 -2.37 -15.96 28.42
N TYR A 454 -1.43 -16.36 29.26
CA TYR A 454 -1.48 -17.60 30.02
C TYR A 454 -1.42 -17.32 31.51
N ILE A 455 -2.35 -17.88 32.26
CA ILE A 455 -2.35 -17.97 33.72
C ILE A 455 -2.68 -19.41 34.06
N GLU A 456 -1.73 -20.15 34.53
CA GLU A 456 -1.85 -21.58 34.77
C GLU A 456 -3.11 -21.95 35.59
N PRO A 457 -3.88 -22.92 35.15
CA PRO A 457 -3.73 -23.80 33.96
C PRO A 457 -4.47 -23.32 32.72
N TYR A 458 -4.87 -22.05 32.62
CA TYR A 458 -5.75 -21.54 31.58
C TYR A 458 -5.02 -20.65 30.57
N VAL A 459 -5.40 -20.82 29.30
CA VAL A 459 -5.16 -19.79 28.27
C VAL A 459 -6.35 -18.83 28.29
N TYR A 460 -6.08 -17.53 28.36
CA TYR A 460 -7.07 -16.45 28.22
C TYR A 460 -6.93 -15.83 26.85
N ALA A 461 -8.05 -15.62 26.15
CA ALA A 461 -8.10 -15.03 24.82
C ALA A 461 -9.04 -13.81 24.80
N ALA A 462 -8.52 -12.66 24.39
CA ALA A 462 -9.35 -11.58 23.90
C ALA A 462 -9.77 -11.94 22.48
N ALA A 463 -11.06 -12.15 22.27
CA ALA A 463 -11.61 -12.59 20.99
C ALA A 463 -12.82 -11.75 20.60
N ILE A 464 -13.10 -11.73 19.28
CA ILE A 464 -14.26 -11.06 18.71
C ILE A 464 -15.32 -12.09 18.41
N SER A 465 -16.54 -11.81 18.83
CA SER A 465 -17.77 -12.50 18.44
C SER A 465 -18.70 -11.56 17.68
N ASP A 466 -19.84 -12.02 17.25
CA ASP A 466 -20.87 -11.18 16.61
C ASP A 466 -21.35 -10.02 17.51
N SER A 467 -21.17 -10.13 18.83
CA SER A 467 -21.57 -9.11 19.82
C SER A 467 -20.43 -8.15 20.20
N GLY A 468 -19.22 -8.38 19.71
CA GLY A 468 -18.05 -7.52 20.00
C GLY A 468 -16.88 -8.27 20.62
N TYR A 469 -15.99 -7.52 21.29
CA TYR A 469 -14.85 -8.06 22.03
C TYR A 469 -15.27 -8.52 23.42
N GLY A 470 -14.78 -9.70 23.80
CA GLY A 470 -14.83 -10.20 25.17
C GLY A 470 -13.55 -10.95 25.51
N ILE A 471 -13.50 -11.51 26.70
CA ILE A 471 -12.40 -12.37 27.16
C ILE A 471 -12.98 -13.75 27.49
N TRP A 472 -12.36 -14.77 26.95
CA TRP A 472 -12.66 -16.18 27.19
C TRP A 472 -11.45 -16.89 27.75
N ARG A 473 -11.64 -17.99 28.46
CA ARG A 473 -10.55 -18.88 28.87
C ARG A 473 -10.82 -20.32 28.52
N THR A 474 -9.79 -21.11 28.44
CA THR A 474 -9.85 -22.57 28.26
C THR A 474 -8.64 -23.25 28.89
N ASN A 475 -8.83 -24.47 29.35
CA ASN A 475 -7.78 -25.40 29.72
C ASN A 475 -7.70 -26.61 28.75
N GLY A 476 -8.33 -26.48 27.58
CA GLY A 476 -8.43 -27.52 26.57
C GLY A 476 -9.75 -28.29 26.58
N ALA A 477 -10.57 -28.23 27.68
CA ALA A 477 -11.84 -28.94 27.76
C ALA A 477 -12.99 -28.16 27.10
N GLN A 478 -13.21 -26.95 27.51
CA GLN A 478 -14.25 -26.05 26.97
C GLN A 478 -13.83 -24.58 27.11
N TRP A 479 -14.50 -23.72 26.35
CA TRP A 479 -14.34 -22.28 26.43
C TRP A 479 -15.35 -21.67 27.38
N GLU A 480 -14.88 -20.89 28.34
CA GLU A 480 -15.69 -20.13 29.31
C GLU A 480 -15.55 -18.64 29.05
N ASN A 481 -16.68 -17.91 28.99
CA ASN A 481 -16.68 -16.48 28.91
C ASN A 481 -16.41 -15.85 30.29
N ILE A 482 -15.37 -15.02 30.37
CA ILE A 482 -14.94 -14.36 31.62
C ILE A 482 -15.37 -12.89 31.63
N LEU A 483 -15.26 -12.21 30.51
CA LEU A 483 -15.71 -10.84 30.32
C LEU A 483 -16.64 -10.80 29.09
N PRO A 484 -17.93 -10.39 29.28
CA PRO A 484 -18.92 -10.49 28.19
C PRO A 484 -18.54 -9.63 26.99
N PRO A 485 -18.87 -10.07 25.74
CA PRO A 485 -18.55 -9.33 24.56
C PRO A 485 -19.38 -8.04 24.43
N ILE A 486 -18.72 -6.91 24.23
CA ILE A 486 -19.33 -5.61 23.96
C ILE A 486 -18.61 -4.90 22.80
N PRO A 487 -19.20 -3.88 22.18
CA PRO A 487 -18.62 -3.23 20.99
C PRO A 487 -17.48 -2.23 21.31
N VAL A 488 -16.57 -2.60 22.23
CA VAL A 488 -15.36 -1.85 22.53
C VAL A 488 -14.13 -2.67 22.16
N GLN A 489 -12.98 -2.04 22.02
CA GLN A 489 -11.75 -2.73 21.68
C GLN A 489 -10.99 -3.18 22.92
N ILE A 490 -10.30 -4.32 22.81
CA ILE A 490 -9.38 -4.84 23.82
C ILE A 490 -8.01 -5.03 23.17
N ALA A 491 -6.95 -4.55 23.80
CA ALA A 491 -5.58 -4.70 23.32
C ALA A 491 -4.59 -4.91 24.48
N SER A 492 -3.39 -5.40 24.15
CA SER A 492 -2.29 -5.59 25.13
C SER A 492 -2.67 -6.46 26.32
N LEU A 493 -3.44 -7.56 26.08
CA LEU A 493 -3.81 -8.53 27.12
C LEU A 493 -2.55 -9.19 27.69
N LYS A 494 -2.39 -9.12 29.02
CA LYS A 494 -1.25 -9.68 29.75
C LYS A 494 -1.67 -10.30 31.07
N ASN A 495 -0.88 -11.25 31.53
CA ASN A 495 -0.89 -11.75 32.90
C ASN A 495 -0.04 -10.79 33.75
N GLN A 496 -0.60 -10.34 34.86
CA GLN A 496 0.12 -9.57 35.89
C GLN A 496 -0.23 -10.12 37.27
N ASP A 497 0.67 -10.94 37.79
CA ASP A 497 0.55 -11.53 39.13
C ASP A 497 -0.75 -12.34 39.35
N GLY A 498 -1.23 -13.03 38.31
CA GLY A 498 -2.47 -13.81 38.32
C GLY A 498 -3.73 -13.05 37.91
N ASP A 499 -3.66 -11.71 37.76
CA ASP A 499 -4.73 -10.89 37.20
C ASP A 499 -4.56 -10.66 35.71
N LEU A 500 -5.66 -10.35 35.03
CA LEU A 500 -5.60 -9.92 33.63
C LEU A 500 -5.44 -8.40 33.56
N THR A 501 -4.46 -7.94 32.80
CA THR A 501 -4.35 -6.53 32.45
C THR A 501 -4.51 -6.36 30.94
N PHE A 502 -5.20 -5.29 30.52
CA PHE A 502 -5.43 -4.99 29.11
C PHE A 502 -5.71 -3.50 28.89
N GLY A 503 -5.47 -3.03 27.67
CA GLY A 503 -5.93 -1.72 27.20
C GLY A 503 -7.32 -1.83 26.57
N SER A 504 -8.16 -0.81 26.76
CA SER A 504 -9.47 -0.70 26.11
C SER A 504 -9.86 0.76 25.91
N ASP A 505 -10.65 1.03 24.87
CA ASP A 505 -11.28 2.33 24.63
C ASP A 505 -12.67 2.46 25.29
N TRP A 506 -12.91 1.63 26.30
CA TRP A 506 -14.16 1.51 27.05
C TRP A 506 -14.74 2.86 27.53
N ASN A 507 -13.90 3.80 27.97
CA ASN A 507 -14.34 5.11 28.49
C ASN A 507 -14.28 6.26 27.46
N GLY A 508 -14.07 5.94 26.16
CA GLY A 508 -13.91 6.92 25.08
C GLY A 508 -12.45 7.29 24.77
N GLN A 509 -11.49 6.74 25.52
CA GLN A 509 -10.05 6.79 25.21
C GLN A 509 -9.38 5.47 25.58
N TRP A 510 -8.22 5.20 24.98
CA TRP A 510 -7.44 4.02 25.32
C TRP A 510 -6.86 4.15 26.71
N GLU A 511 -7.32 3.29 27.64
CA GLU A 511 -6.86 3.23 29.01
C GLU A 511 -6.55 1.80 29.42
N MET A 512 -5.77 1.64 30.50
CA MET A 512 -5.42 0.34 31.06
C MET A 512 -6.46 -0.09 32.08
N PHE A 513 -6.82 -1.36 32.03
CA PHE A 513 -7.72 -2.03 32.98
C PHE A 513 -7.03 -3.23 33.61
N ARG A 514 -7.42 -3.56 34.83
CA ARG A 514 -7.08 -4.80 35.54
C ARG A 514 -8.36 -5.54 35.87
N TYR A 515 -8.42 -6.81 35.54
CA TYR A 515 -9.49 -7.71 35.91
C TYR A 515 -8.98 -8.75 36.91
N ASP A 516 -9.44 -8.66 38.19
CA ASP A 516 -9.21 -9.66 39.22
C ASP A 516 -10.04 -10.91 38.86
N VAL A 517 -9.34 -11.99 38.54
CA VAL A 517 -9.96 -13.22 38.04
C VAL A 517 -10.75 -13.93 39.14
N ASP A 518 -10.28 -13.88 40.41
CA ASP A 518 -10.88 -14.56 41.55
C ASP A 518 -12.11 -13.80 42.02
N ARG A 519 -12.02 -12.48 42.13
CA ARG A 519 -13.12 -11.63 42.63
C ARG A 519 -14.09 -11.19 41.54
N ARG A 520 -13.74 -11.43 40.25
CA ARG A 520 -14.49 -10.99 39.07
C ARG A 520 -14.72 -9.47 39.03
N GLN A 521 -13.70 -8.72 39.41
CA GLN A 521 -13.78 -7.28 39.56
C GLN A 521 -12.92 -6.55 38.55
N LEU A 522 -13.51 -5.57 37.83
CA LEU A 522 -12.82 -4.75 36.85
C LEU A 522 -12.46 -3.38 37.45
N THR A 523 -11.19 -3.01 37.33
CA THR A 523 -10.64 -1.74 37.76
C THR A 523 -9.98 -1.02 36.61
N GLN A 524 -10.35 0.23 36.33
CA GLN A 524 -9.65 1.12 35.43
C GLN A 524 -8.40 1.64 36.14
N ILE A 525 -7.20 1.35 35.61
CA ILE A 525 -5.90 1.68 36.23
C ILE A 525 -5.42 3.05 35.79
N SER A 526 -5.64 3.40 34.54
CA SER A 526 -5.18 4.67 33.96
C SER A 526 -6.34 5.58 33.57
N ASN A 527 -6.10 6.89 33.57
CA ASN A 527 -7.00 7.89 33.02
C ASN A 527 -6.17 9.07 32.52
N SER A 528 -6.02 9.19 31.22
CA SER A 528 -5.19 10.21 30.56
C SER A 528 -5.99 11.09 29.61
N ARG A 529 -5.49 12.29 29.28
CA ARG A 529 -6.22 13.23 28.41
C ARG A 529 -6.38 12.69 26.98
N TYR A 530 -5.31 12.10 26.44
CA TYR A 530 -5.28 11.63 25.06
C TYR A 530 -5.19 10.11 24.92
N GLY A 531 -5.41 9.39 26.03
CA GLY A 531 -5.24 7.94 26.05
C GLY A 531 -3.78 7.49 25.92
N GLY A 532 -3.57 6.21 26.10
CA GLY A 532 -2.27 5.56 25.94
C GLY A 532 -2.43 4.25 25.18
N ILE A 533 -1.36 3.85 24.49
CA ILE A 533 -1.29 2.58 23.77
C ILE A 533 -0.14 1.78 24.37
N ASP A 534 -0.25 0.44 24.36
CA ASP A 534 0.83 -0.45 24.76
C ASP A 534 1.27 -0.25 26.24
N TYR A 535 0.33 -0.26 27.14
CA TYR A 535 0.60 -0.13 28.57
C TYR A 535 1.49 -1.26 29.11
N CYS A 536 2.44 -0.87 30.00
CA CYS A 536 3.31 -1.80 30.73
C CYS A 536 3.45 -1.37 32.18
N LEU A 537 3.12 -2.25 33.14
CA LEU A 537 3.44 -2.06 34.54
C LEU A 537 4.91 -2.42 34.79
N CYS A 538 5.61 -1.54 35.46
CA CYS A 538 6.98 -1.76 35.90
C CYS A 538 7.01 -2.61 37.20
N PRO A 539 8.12 -3.28 37.54
CA PRO A 539 8.23 -4.09 38.77
C PRO A 539 7.93 -3.32 40.06
N ASN A 540 8.18 -2.01 40.09
CA ASN A 540 7.87 -1.13 41.19
C ASN A 540 6.41 -0.59 41.23
N GLY A 541 5.57 -1.03 40.27
CA GLY A 541 4.18 -0.61 40.14
C GLY A 541 3.96 0.64 39.31
N ASP A 542 5.00 1.32 38.81
CA ASP A 542 4.87 2.47 37.90
C ASP A 542 4.29 2.00 36.55
N LEU A 543 3.59 2.91 35.86
CA LEU A 543 2.94 2.61 34.60
C LEU A 543 3.61 3.36 33.44
N SER A 544 4.19 2.59 32.48
CA SER A 544 4.71 3.14 31.22
C SER A 544 3.74 2.90 30.07
N PHE A 545 3.59 3.88 29.16
CA PHE A 545 2.72 3.80 27.99
C PHE A 545 3.15 4.74 26.88
N SER A 546 2.77 4.42 25.65
CA SER A 546 2.92 5.32 24.51
C SER A 546 1.67 6.18 24.34
N THR A 547 1.84 7.47 24.05
CA THR A 547 0.72 8.38 23.72
C THR A 547 1.07 9.28 22.55
N VAL A 548 0.05 9.90 21.95
CA VAL A 548 0.22 10.86 20.85
C VAL A 548 0.96 12.11 21.31
N GLY A 549 1.78 12.68 20.44
CA GLY A 549 2.50 13.93 20.65
C GLY A 549 2.57 14.77 19.38
N GLU A 550 3.16 15.95 19.48
CA GLU A 550 3.28 16.90 18.35
C GLU A 550 4.00 16.27 17.16
N ASN A 551 5.09 15.57 17.41
CA ASN A 551 5.94 14.96 16.39
C ASN A 551 5.84 13.43 16.39
N GLY A 552 4.64 12.87 16.41
CA GLY A 552 4.38 11.43 16.40
C GLY A 552 3.93 10.89 17.77
N SER A 553 4.56 9.83 18.29
CA SER A 553 4.27 9.30 19.62
C SER A 553 5.42 9.52 20.58
N ARG A 554 5.12 9.46 21.86
CA ARG A 554 6.06 9.61 22.97
C ARG A 554 5.77 8.58 24.05
N VAL A 555 6.79 8.19 24.81
CA VAL A 555 6.65 7.28 25.96
C VAL A 555 6.52 8.10 27.23
N MET A 556 5.51 7.77 28.01
CA MET A 556 5.17 8.41 29.27
C MET A 556 5.32 7.43 30.43
N LEU A 557 5.50 7.96 31.63
CA LEU A 557 5.51 7.23 32.89
C LEU A 557 4.61 7.92 33.91
N THR A 558 3.78 7.13 34.59
CA THR A 558 3.01 7.55 35.76
C THR A 558 3.45 6.72 36.96
N ARG A 559 3.66 7.35 38.09
CA ARG A 559 4.06 6.67 39.34
C ARG A 559 2.93 5.85 39.92
N ALA A 560 3.26 4.79 40.62
CA ALA A 560 2.31 3.85 41.21
C ALA A 560 1.29 4.50 42.13
N ASP A 561 1.70 5.51 42.91
CA ASP A 561 0.86 6.29 43.86
C ASP A 561 -0.09 7.28 43.16
N CYS A 562 0.12 7.54 41.88
CA CYS A 562 -0.67 8.45 41.04
C CYS A 562 -1.63 7.74 40.08
N LEU A 563 -1.75 6.42 40.17
CA LEU A 563 -2.65 5.64 39.32
C LEU A 563 -4.12 5.91 39.66
N TYR A 564 -4.98 5.83 38.64
CA TYR A 564 -6.40 6.20 38.78
C TYR A 564 -7.21 5.23 39.65
N ASN A 565 -7.02 3.94 39.48
CA ASN A 565 -7.53 2.82 40.28
C ASN A 565 -9.03 2.91 40.66
N ARG A 566 -9.92 3.06 39.69
CA ARG A 566 -11.36 3.14 39.90
C ARG A 566 -12.06 1.85 39.41
N GLN A 567 -12.91 1.25 40.24
CA GLN A 567 -13.80 0.17 39.89
C GLN A 567 -14.85 0.64 38.90
N VAL A 568 -15.10 -0.20 37.87
CA VAL A 568 -16.04 0.10 36.78
C VAL A 568 -16.88 -1.14 36.44
N ARG A 569 -18.03 -0.90 35.79
CA ARG A 569 -18.88 -1.94 35.22
C ARG A 569 -18.65 -2.01 33.73
N TRP A 570 -18.35 -3.20 33.24
CA TRP A 570 -17.96 -3.39 31.84
C TRP A 570 -19.05 -2.97 30.86
N GLU A 571 -20.32 -3.13 31.22
CA GLU A 571 -21.49 -2.81 30.39
C GLU A 571 -21.73 -1.30 30.23
N GLU A 572 -21.12 -0.44 31.08
CA GLU A 572 -21.28 1.02 31.08
C GLU A 572 -20.23 1.70 30.18
N TYR A 573 -20.05 1.19 28.96
CA TYR A 573 -19.05 1.73 28.03
C TYR A 573 -19.49 3.06 27.39
N HIS A 574 -18.49 3.79 26.84
CA HIS A 574 -18.71 5.09 26.23
C HIS A 574 -19.48 4.98 24.89
N HIS A 575 -20.42 5.89 24.69
CA HIS A 575 -21.13 6.12 23.45
C HIS A 575 -20.55 7.32 22.70
N TYR A 576 -20.44 7.22 21.39
CA TYR A 576 -19.90 8.24 20.51
C TYR A 576 -21.04 9.01 19.83
N PRO A 577 -21.41 10.24 20.25
CA PRO A 577 -22.59 10.95 19.76
C PRO A 577 -22.66 11.15 18.26
N ILE A 578 -21.51 11.50 17.63
CA ILE A 578 -21.45 11.62 16.15
C ILE A 578 -21.74 10.28 15.49
N ALA A 579 -21.12 9.19 15.91
CA ALA A 579 -21.35 7.88 15.35
C ALA A 579 -22.79 7.39 15.57
N ASP A 580 -23.39 7.67 16.74
CA ASP A 580 -24.78 7.34 17.03
C ASP A 580 -25.75 8.16 16.15
N THR A 581 -25.44 9.42 15.87
CA THR A 581 -26.19 10.24 14.91
C THR A 581 -26.14 9.66 13.50
N LEU A 582 -24.95 9.17 13.05
CA LEU A 582 -24.81 8.49 11.75
C LEU A 582 -25.70 7.23 11.68
N SER A 583 -25.71 6.43 12.75
CA SER A 583 -26.57 5.25 12.84
C SER A 583 -28.07 5.59 12.81
N ALA A 584 -28.47 6.66 13.51
CA ALA A 584 -29.84 7.15 13.46
C ALA A 584 -30.25 7.65 12.07
N GLN A 585 -29.32 8.27 11.35
CA GLN A 585 -29.55 8.70 9.95
C GLN A 585 -29.75 7.50 9.01
N GLU A 586 -28.92 6.47 9.11
CA GLU A 586 -29.11 5.25 8.30
C GLU A 586 -30.41 4.52 8.67
N ALA A 587 -30.79 4.50 9.95
CA ALA A 587 -32.07 3.97 10.39
C ALA A 587 -33.26 4.76 9.83
N ARG A 588 -33.18 6.09 9.73
CA ARG A 588 -34.22 6.92 9.05
C ARG A 588 -34.31 6.61 7.57
N LEU A 589 -33.18 6.53 6.87
CA LEU A 589 -33.15 6.12 5.46
C LEU A 589 -33.69 4.70 5.26
N ALA A 590 -33.62 3.86 6.29
CA ALA A 590 -34.18 2.51 6.31
C ALA A 590 -35.67 2.48 6.76
N GLY A 591 -36.16 3.53 7.35
CA GLY A 591 -37.44 3.59 8.03
C GLY A 591 -38.67 3.41 7.15
N GLU A 592 -38.50 3.53 5.84
CA GLU A 592 -39.46 3.03 4.84
C GLU A 592 -39.34 1.51 4.63
N TYR A 593 -38.28 0.88 5.19
CA TYR A 593 -37.99 -0.54 5.13
C TYR A 593 -37.67 -1.02 6.56
N SER A 594 -38.60 -1.70 7.22
CA SER A 594 -38.63 -2.08 8.65
C SER A 594 -37.46 -2.94 9.18
N ASP A 595 -36.39 -3.19 8.41
CA ASP A 595 -35.39 -4.23 8.73
C ASP A 595 -34.08 -3.72 9.38
N CYS A 596 -33.82 -2.41 9.40
CA CYS A 596 -32.57 -1.88 9.95
C CYS A 596 -32.53 -1.74 11.48
N ALA A 597 -33.65 -1.69 12.16
CA ALA A 597 -33.68 -1.66 13.63
C ALA A 597 -33.11 -2.93 14.27
N GLN A 598 -33.02 -4.03 13.51
CA GLN A 598 -32.45 -5.30 13.94
C GLN A 598 -30.92 -5.44 13.79
N LEU A 599 -30.27 -4.55 13.01
CA LEU A 599 -28.81 -4.52 12.85
C LEU A 599 -28.10 -3.98 14.10
N HIS A 600 -28.78 -3.17 14.91
CA HIS A 600 -28.20 -2.50 16.10
C HIS A 600 -28.23 -3.34 17.38
N HIS A 601 -29.11 -4.33 17.48
CA HIS A 601 -29.15 -5.22 18.62
C HIS A 601 -28.56 -6.58 18.23
N GLY A 602 -27.39 -6.87 18.74
CA GLY A 602 -26.69 -8.13 18.56
C GLY A 602 -27.65 -9.32 18.71
N SER A 603 -27.56 -10.17 17.70
CA SER A 603 -28.15 -11.52 17.67
C SER A 603 -29.59 -11.70 18.16
N LYS A 604 -30.54 -11.59 17.24
CA LYS A 604 -31.64 -12.56 17.14
C LYS A 604 -32.14 -12.50 15.70
N HIS A 605 -31.90 -13.56 14.97
CA HIS A 605 -32.47 -13.89 13.64
C HIS A 605 -33.01 -12.71 12.81
N VAL A 606 -32.18 -12.19 11.92
CA VAL A 606 -32.65 -11.39 10.78
C VAL A 606 -33.36 -12.35 9.82
N GLY A 607 -34.58 -12.70 10.19
CA GLY A 607 -35.58 -13.30 9.34
C GLY A 607 -36.59 -12.23 9.00
N GLY A 608 -36.25 -11.33 8.07
CA GLY A 608 -37.25 -10.50 7.41
C GLY A 608 -38.25 -11.45 6.73
N LYS A 609 -39.52 -11.34 7.06
CA LYS A 609 -40.59 -12.00 6.30
C LYS A 609 -40.57 -11.41 4.88
N GLY A 610 -39.91 -12.11 3.94
CA GLY A 610 -40.02 -11.73 2.53
C GLY A 610 -38.87 -12.10 1.61
N GLU A 611 -37.60 -12.19 2.09
CA GLU A 611 -36.53 -12.69 1.25
C GLU A 611 -36.07 -14.04 1.79
N THR A 612 -36.51 -15.11 1.16
CA THR A 612 -35.86 -16.43 1.24
C THR A 612 -34.36 -16.24 1.05
N PRO A 613 -33.48 -16.88 1.85
CA PRO A 613 -32.04 -16.86 1.58
C PRO A 613 -31.84 -17.17 0.11
N ALA A 614 -31.20 -16.26 -0.63
CA ALA A 614 -31.01 -16.43 -2.06
C ALA A 614 -30.42 -17.82 -2.29
N GLU A 615 -31.00 -18.60 -3.19
CA GLU A 615 -30.55 -19.97 -3.48
C GLU A 615 -29.06 -19.91 -3.84
N THR A 616 -28.22 -20.33 -2.92
CA THR A 616 -26.79 -20.45 -3.14
C THR A 616 -26.53 -21.75 -3.91
N THR A 617 -25.81 -21.65 -5.01
CA THR A 617 -25.39 -22.86 -5.73
C THR A 617 -24.38 -23.64 -4.89
N GLY A 618 -24.38 -24.97 -5.00
CA GLY A 618 -23.32 -25.78 -4.40
C GLY A 618 -21.94 -25.47 -4.98
N PRO A 619 -20.85 -25.84 -4.28
CA PRO A 619 -19.48 -25.66 -4.75
C PRO A 619 -19.25 -26.28 -6.13
N LYS A 620 -18.65 -25.53 -7.06
CA LYS A 620 -18.30 -25.96 -8.42
C LYS A 620 -16.84 -25.66 -8.71
N PRO A 621 -16.13 -26.53 -9.47
CA PRO A 621 -14.78 -26.22 -9.92
C PRO A 621 -14.74 -24.94 -10.77
N TYR A 622 -13.85 -24.00 -10.42
CA TYR A 622 -13.62 -22.80 -11.22
C TYR A 622 -12.62 -23.08 -12.35
N ARG A 623 -13.08 -23.01 -13.60
CA ARG A 623 -12.27 -23.31 -14.79
C ARG A 623 -11.48 -22.08 -15.23
N LYS A 624 -10.19 -22.01 -14.85
CA LYS A 624 -9.28 -20.89 -15.19
C LYS A 624 -9.23 -20.61 -16.69
N ALA A 625 -9.12 -21.64 -17.53
CA ALA A 625 -9.01 -21.49 -18.97
C ALA A 625 -10.28 -20.91 -19.63
N ALA A 626 -11.47 -21.31 -19.17
CA ALA A 626 -12.73 -20.77 -19.69
C ALA A 626 -12.95 -19.29 -19.32
N ASN A 627 -12.28 -18.81 -18.26
CA ASN A 627 -12.36 -17.43 -17.77
C ASN A 627 -11.06 -16.64 -18.03
N ALA A 628 -10.19 -17.11 -18.94
CA ALA A 628 -8.88 -16.52 -19.16
C ALA A 628 -8.96 -15.16 -19.87
N LEU A 629 -9.82 -15.05 -20.88
CA LEU A 629 -9.99 -13.83 -21.66
C LEU A 629 -11.28 -13.10 -21.27
N ARG A 630 -11.12 -11.93 -20.66
CA ARG A 630 -12.22 -11.04 -20.32
C ARG A 630 -11.88 -9.63 -20.76
N VAL A 631 -12.52 -9.17 -21.82
CA VAL A 631 -12.45 -7.77 -22.23
C VAL A 631 -13.25 -6.95 -21.23
N HIS A 632 -12.62 -5.93 -20.65
CA HIS A 632 -13.25 -5.08 -19.64
C HIS A 632 -13.35 -3.61 -20.06
N SER A 633 -12.43 -3.14 -20.88
CA SER A 633 -12.39 -1.75 -21.34
C SER A 633 -11.97 -1.68 -22.79
N TRP A 634 -12.34 -0.63 -23.48
CA TRP A 634 -11.96 -0.36 -24.85
C TRP A 634 -11.80 1.15 -25.05
N ALA A 635 -11.15 1.55 -26.13
CA ALA A 635 -11.01 2.95 -26.51
C ALA A 635 -11.21 3.11 -28.02
N PRO A 636 -11.93 4.14 -28.48
CA PRO A 636 -12.09 4.45 -29.92
C PRO A 636 -10.89 5.22 -30.48
N CYS A 637 -9.72 5.04 -29.88
CA CYS A 637 -8.43 5.55 -30.32
C CYS A 637 -7.35 4.54 -29.90
N TYR A 638 -6.23 4.54 -30.60
CA TYR A 638 -5.04 3.81 -30.18
C TYR A 638 -4.22 4.68 -29.21
N VAL A 639 -3.82 4.11 -28.10
CA VAL A 639 -2.96 4.75 -27.11
C VAL A 639 -1.63 4.01 -27.06
N GLU A 640 -0.54 4.71 -27.30
CA GLU A 640 0.81 4.14 -27.23
C GLU A 640 1.21 3.94 -25.77
N MET A 641 1.10 2.70 -25.29
CA MET A 641 1.28 2.37 -23.88
C MET A 641 2.73 2.61 -23.40
N ASP A 642 3.71 2.38 -24.27
CA ASP A 642 5.12 2.62 -23.96
C ASP A 642 5.39 4.13 -23.78
N ALA A 643 4.69 5.00 -24.55
CA ALA A 643 4.76 6.45 -24.40
C ALA A 643 4.05 6.95 -23.13
N VAL A 644 3.02 6.24 -22.67
CA VAL A 644 2.34 6.57 -21.40
C VAL A 644 3.23 6.25 -20.21
N SER A 645 3.94 5.13 -20.24
CA SER A 645 4.85 4.74 -19.15
C SER A 645 6.10 5.63 -19.04
N SER A 646 6.45 6.33 -20.11
CA SER A 646 7.61 7.24 -20.20
C SER A 646 7.20 8.66 -20.61
N LEU A 647 6.13 9.21 -20.01
CA LEU A 647 5.61 10.52 -20.34
C LEU A 647 6.68 11.61 -20.23
N SER A 648 6.97 12.22 -21.36
CA SER A 648 7.78 13.44 -21.50
C SER A 648 6.99 14.48 -22.28
N LEU A 649 7.41 15.72 -22.25
CA LEU A 649 6.77 16.79 -23.05
C LEU A 649 6.80 16.47 -24.57
N GLU A 650 7.75 15.69 -25.04
CA GLU A 650 7.84 15.27 -26.42
C GLU A 650 6.96 14.07 -26.76
N SER A 651 6.85 13.10 -25.83
CA SER A 651 6.04 11.89 -26.04
C SER A 651 4.54 12.16 -25.96
N VAL A 652 4.09 13.19 -25.25
CA VAL A 652 2.67 13.56 -25.10
C VAL A 652 1.97 13.78 -26.45
N LYS A 653 2.68 14.33 -27.44
CA LYS A 653 2.11 14.59 -28.79
C LYS A 653 1.72 13.30 -29.54
N ASN A 654 2.33 12.19 -29.21
CA ASN A 654 2.17 10.90 -29.92
C ASN A 654 1.47 9.84 -29.08
N VAL A 655 0.97 10.19 -27.89
CA VAL A 655 0.31 9.23 -26.98
C VAL A 655 -0.96 8.63 -27.59
N ALA A 656 -1.73 9.40 -28.35
CA ALA A 656 -2.98 8.94 -28.93
C ALA A 656 -2.98 9.10 -30.46
N SER A 657 -3.47 8.10 -31.15
CA SER A 657 -3.63 8.04 -32.61
C SER A 657 -5.03 7.57 -32.97
N LEU A 658 -5.45 7.80 -34.21
CA LEU A 658 -6.68 7.21 -34.72
C LEU A 658 -6.60 5.68 -34.65
N GLY A 659 -7.69 5.03 -34.23
CA GLY A 659 -7.69 3.58 -34.10
C GLY A 659 -8.70 3.08 -33.08
N ALA A 660 -8.41 1.89 -32.56
CA ALA A 660 -9.19 1.31 -31.46
C ALA A 660 -8.31 0.41 -30.60
N MET A 661 -8.64 0.30 -29.34
CA MET A 661 -8.00 -0.64 -28.41
C MET A 661 -9.01 -1.40 -27.58
N ALA A 662 -8.68 -2.63 -27.23
CA ALA A 662 -9.38 -3.45 -26.25
C ALA A 662 -8.40 -3.91 -25.19
N PHE A 663 -8.81 -3.79 -23.92
CA PHE A 663 -8.05 -4.22 -22.76
C PHE A 663 -8.71 -5.45 -22.14
N PHE A 664 -7.91 -6.41 -21.77
CA PHE A 664 -8.39 -7.64 -21.16
C PHE A 664 -7.54 -8.02 -19.95
N GLN A 665 -8.22 -8.53 -18.96
CA GLN A 665 -7.64 -9.09 -17.75
C GLN A 665 -8.65 -10.08 -17.16
N ASN A 666 -8.17 -11.26 -16.74
CA ASN A 666 -9.03 -12.20 -16.05
C ASN A 666 -9.25 -11.80 -14.57
N SER A 667 -10.27 -12.37 -13.92
CA SER A 667 -10.60 -12.06 -12.54
C SER A 667 -9.47 -12.38 -11.55
N MET A 668 -8.61 -13.35 -11.88
CA MET A 668 -7.46 -13.77 -11.06
C MET A 668 -6.18 -12.99 -11.34
N SER A 669 -6.20 -11.98 -12.20
CA SER A 669 -5.02 -11.18 -12.62
C SER A 669 -3.85 -12.01 -13.18
N THR A 670 -4.08 -13.26 -13.62
CA THR A 670 -3.01 -14.13 -14.15
C THR A 670 -2.76 -13.93 -15.63
N LEU A 671 -3.72 -13.36 -16.36
CA LEU A 671 -3.58 -12.94 -17.75
C LEU A 671 -4.08 -11.51 -17.88
N SER A 672 -3.26 -10.64 -18.42
CA SER A 672 -3.60 -9.23 -18.71
C SER A 672 -2.96 -8.78 -20.01
N GLY A 673 -3.52 -7.76 -20.64
CA GLY A 673 -2.96 -7.21 -21.84
C GLY A 673 -3.92 -6.35 -22.65
N TYR A 674 -3.50 -6.02 -23.87
CA TYR A 674 -4.32 -5.26 -24.81
C TYR A 674 -4.10 -5.74 -26.23
N ALA A 675 -5.09 -5.50 -27.07
CA ALA A 675 -4.98 -5.56 -28.51
C ALA A 675 -5.43 -4.21 -29.09
N GLY A 676 -4.71 -3.73 -30.09
CA GLY A 676 -4.95 -2.40 -30.66
C GLY A 676 -4.80 -2.39 -32.18
N TYR A 677 -5.57 -1.50 -32.78
CA TYR A 677 -5.47 -1.10 -34.18
C TYR A 677 -5.17 0.39 -34.23
N LYS A 678 -4.14 0.78 -35.01
CA LYS A 678 -3.71 2.15 -35.18
C LYS A 678 -3.76 2.54 -36.65
N ALA A 679 -4.33 3.70 -36.94
CA ALA A 679 -4.22 4.34 -38.23
C ALA A 679 -3.46 5.65 -38.07
N ALA A 680 -2.31 5.78 -38.70
CA ALA A 680 -1.45 6.95 -38.64
C ALA A 680 -0.97 7.36 -40.06
N ARG A 681 -0.77 8.65 -40.27
CA ARG A 681 -0.23 9.15 -41.52
C ARG A 681 1.28 9.21 -41.42
N ASP A 682 1.99 8.59 -42.39
CA ASP A 682 3.44 8.75 -42.47
C ASP A 682 3.77 10.17 -42.91
N PRO A 683 4.46 10.95 -42.06
CA PRO A 683 4.84 12.31 -42.42
C PRO A 683 5.74 12.40 -43.66
N GLN A 684 6.57 11.38 -43.93
CA GLN A 684 7.52 11.35 -45.06
C GLN A 684 6.89 11.00 -46.37
N ARG A 685 5.83 10.15 -46.36
CA ARG A 685 5.21 9.59 -47.59
C ARG A 685 3.81 10.09 -47.87
N GLY A 686 3.19 10.82 -46.91
CA GLY A 686 1.82 11.30 -47.04
C GLY A 686 0.75 10.21 -47.10
N LYS A 687 1.10 8.93 -46.88
CA LYS A 687 0.20 7.78 -46.90
C LYS A 687 -0.21 7.34 -45.51
N TRP A 688 -1.41 6.73 -45.41
CA TRP A 688 -1.90 6.14 -44.16
C TRP A 688 -1.35 4.74 -43.95
N PHE A 689 -0.92 4.43 -42.74
CA PHE A 689 -0.61 3.10 -42.26
C PHE A 689 -1.77 2.56 -41.40
N HIS A 690 -1.94 1.27 -41.50
CA HIS A 690 -2.88 0.49 -40.69
C HIS A 690 -2.09 -0.57 -39.96
N SER A 691 -1.87 -0.41 -38.66
CA SER A 691 -1.07 -1.34 -37.89
C SER A 691 -1.90 -2.05 -36.80
N GLY A 692 -1.47 -3.27 -36.52
CA GLY A 692 -2.02 -4.10 -35.45
C GLY A 692 -1.01 -4.31 -34.33
N HIS A 693 -1.45 -4.25 -33.10
CA HIS A 693 -0.64 -4.34 -31.89
C HIS A 693 -1.27 -5.30 -30.90
N ILE A 694 -0.47 -6.15 -30.27
CA ILE A 694 -0.89 -7.01 -29.17
C ILE A 694 0.20 -7.06 -28.11
N ASN A 695 -0.20 -6.98 -26.84
CA ASN A 695 0.66 -7.18 -25.69
C ASN A 695 -0.08 -8.04 -24.67
N LEU A 696 0.51 -9.17 -24.29
CA LEU A 696 -0.04 -10.13 -23.34
C LEU A 696 0.98 -10.46 -22.27
N THR A 697 0.56 -10.43 -21.02
CA THR A 697 1.36 -10.90 -19.87
C THR A 697 0.61 -12.03 -19.19
N TYR A 698 1.24 -13.20 -19.09
CA TYR A 698 0.74 -14.34 -18.36
C TYR A 698 1.64 -14.67 -17.16
N SER A 699 1.10 -14.49 -15.96
CA SER A 699 1.81 -14.65 -14.67
C SER A 699 1.29 -15.82 -13.84
N GLY A 700 0.37 -16.61 -14.37
CA GLY A 700 -0.27 -17.74 -13.68
C GLY A 700 0.60 -19.00 -13.52
N LEU A 701 1.82 -19.02 -14.05
CA LEU A 701 2.83 -20.06 -13.85
C LEU A 701 4.02 -19.54 -13.06
N TYR A 702 4.94 -20.42 -12.67
CA TYR A 702 6.14 -20.02 -11.95
C TYR A 702 6.97 -19.00 -12.73
N PRO A 703 7.30 -19.19 -14.03
CA PRO A 703 7.76 -18.12 -14.89
C PRO A 703 6.60 -17.21 -15.34
N VAL A 704 6.89 -15.95 -15.55
CA VAL A 704 6.03 -14.98 -16.24
C VAL A 704 6.37 -15.02 -17.73
N PHE A 705 5.36 -14.93 -18.58
CA PHE A 705 5.52 -14.83 -20.03
C PHE A 705 4.94 -13.51 -20.52
N GLU A 706 5.70 -12.82 -21.35
CA GLU A 706 5.28 -11.58 -22.02
C GLU A 706 5.38 -11.79 -23.52
N LEU A 707 4.26 -11.63 -24.22
CA LEU A 707 4.16 -11.66 -25.69
C LEU A 707 3.83 -10.27 -26.19
N LYS A 708 4.67 -9.69 -27.03
CA LYS A 708 4.39 -8.46 -27.76
C LYS A 708 4.53 -8.72 -29.27
N ALA A 709 3.55 -8.24 -30.03
CA ALA A 709 3.63 -8.31 -31.49
C ALA A 709 3.06 -7.05 -32.12
N ASP A 710 3.79 -6.53 -33.12
CA ASP A 710 3.46 -5.33 -33.88
C ASP A 710 3.55 -5.67 -35.37
N VAL A 711 2.47 -5.38 -36.10
CA VAL A 711 2.36 -5.65 -37.53
C VAL A 711 2.07 -4.35 -38.25
N ASN A 712 2.88 -4.05 -39.27
CA ASN A 712 2.75 -2.85 -40.11
C ASN A 712 2.85 -1.51 -39.37
N ASP A 713 3.53 -1.49 -38.22
CA ASP A 713 3.79 -0.22 -37.47
C ASP A 713 4.73 0.70 -38.26
N ARG A 714 5.55 0.16 -39.08
CA ARG A 714 6.45 0.84 -40.02
C ARG A 714 6.68 0.02 -41.29
N ASN A 715 7.43 0.55 -42.23
CA ASN A 715 7.89 -0.25 -43.35
C ASN A 715 9.04 -1.18 -42.97
N LYS A 716 9.03 -2.36 -43.57
CA LYS A 716 10.13 -3.31 -43.50
C LYS A 716 11.43 -2.61 -43.95
N GLN A 717 12.51 -2.83 -43.27
CA GLN A 717 13.81 -2.29 -43.56
C GLN A 717 14.75 -3.37 -44.06
N THR A 718 15.60 -2.99 -45.03
CA THR A 718 16.67 -3.84 -45.49
C THR A 718 17.98 -3.09 -45.28
N TYR A 719 18.93 -3.74 -44.65
CA TYR A 719 20.25 -3.22 -44.37
C TYR A 719 21.28 -3.95 -45.18
N ARG A 720 22.11 -3.20 -45.92
CA ARG A 720 23.20 -3.74 -46.73
C ARG A 720 24.47 -2.90 -46.58
N TYR A 721 25.61 -3.53 -46.48
CA TYR A 721 26.86 -2.85 -46.60
C TYR A 721 27.16 -2.46 -48.04
N ASN A 722 27.94 -1.38 -48.21
CA ASN A 722 28.56 -1.09 -49.51
C ASN A 722 29.65 -2.16 -49.85
N GLU A 723 30.17 -2.14 -51.07
CA GLU A 723 31.21 -3.09 -51.52
C GLU A 723 32.48 -3.05 -50.65
N ALA A 724 32.83 -1.87 -50.10
CA ALA A 724 33.95 -1.72 -49.19
C ALA A 724 33.66 -2.16 -47.75
N ARG A 725 32.42 -2.55 -47.42
CA ARG A 725 31.96 -2.88 -46.07
C ARG A 725 32.20 -1.82 -44.98
N ASP A 726 32.39 -0.56 -45.41
CA ASP A 726 32.62 0.58 -44.50
C ASP A 726 31.34 1.40 -44.22
N THR A 727 30.33 1.27 -45.05
CA THR A 727 29.09 2.05 -44.93
C THR A 727 27.86 1.13 -44.97
N LEU A 728 27.00 1.25 -43.95
CA LEU A 728 25.73 0.52 -43.85
C LEU A 728 24.61 1.36 -44.48
N PHE A 729 24.00 0.88 -45.52
CA PHE A 729 22.81 1.47 -46.14
C PHE A 729 21.54 0.88 -45.57
N ARG A 730 20.63 1.75 -45.19
CA ARG A 730 19.28 1.40 -44.84
C ARG A 730 18.32 1.72 -45.96
N HIS A 731 17.64 0.72 -46.43
CA HIS A 731 16.61 0.85 -47.48
C HIS A 731 15.24 0.50 -46.90
N ASN A 732 14.28 1.41 -47.02
CA ASN A 732 12.90 1.16 -46.65
C ASN A 732 12.16 0.51 -47.82
N THR A 733 11.61 -0.66 -47.64
CA THR A 733 10.75 -1.32 -48.65
C THR A 733 9.28 -0.85 -48.46
N SER A 734 8.41 -1.15 -49.43
CA SER A 734 6.98 -0.92 -49.35
C SER A 734 6.25 -2.03 -48.54
N ALA A 735 6.95 -3.11 -48.22
CA ALA A 735 6.39 -4.20 -47.43
C ALA A 735 6.16 -3.81 -45.95
N PRO A 736 5.14 -4.36 -45.28
CA PRO A 736 4.88 -4.13 -43.89
C PRO A 736 5.97 -4.72 -42.98
N SER A 737 6.30 -4.05 -41.91
CA SER A 737 7.12 -4.63 -40.84
C SER A 737 6.30 -5.63 -40.02
N VAL A 738 6.94 -6.68 -39.56
CA VAL A 738 6.40 -7.62 -38.57
C VAL A 738 7.44 -7.81 -37.49
N GLN A 739 7.06 -7.51 -36.26
CA GLN A 739 7.89 -7.72 -35.08
C GLN A 739 7.11 -8.53 -34.04
N ALA A 740 7.77 -9.48 -33.43
CA ALA A 740 7.20 -10.24 -32.33
C ALA A 740 8.28 -10.56 -31.29
N SER A 741 7.94 -10.49 -30.03
CA SER A 741 8.84 -10.88 -28.94
C SER A 741 8.11 -11.73 -27.92
N LEU A 742 8.78 -12.78 -27.49
CA LEU A 742 8.36 -13.61 -26.36
C LEU A 742 9.48 -13.58 -25.32
N LYS A 743 9.16 -13.07 -24.14
CA LYS A 743 10.05 -13.02 -22.99
C LYS A 743 9.50 -13.90 -21.88
N SER A 744 10.37 -14.65 -21.22
CA SER A 744 10.04 -15.39 -20.01
C SER A 744 11.03 -15.01 -18.90
N TYR A 745 10.52 -14.77 -17.69
CA TYR A 745 11.35 -14.45 -16.54
C TYR A 745 10.75 -14.96 -15.23
N VAL A 746 11.60 -15.15 -14.23
CA VAL A 746 11.18 -15.58 -12.89
C VAL A 746 11.55 -14.49 -11.88
N PRO A 747 10.57 -13.67 -11.43
CA PRO A 747 10.84 -12.63 -10.44
C PRO A 747 10.88 -13.24 -9.03
N LEU A 748 12.08 -13.49 -8.52
CA LEU A 748 12.29 -13.99 -7.17
C LEU A 748 12.69 -12.82 -6.26
N GLY A 749 11.89 -12.57 -5.22
CA GLY A 749 12.15 -11.49 -4.26
C GLY A 749 11.91 -11.96 -2.84
N TRP A 750 12.76 -11.53 -1.93
CA TRP A 750 12.67 -11.80 -0.49
C TRP A 750 12.73 -10.48 0.27
N ASP A 751 12.03 -10.43 1.38
CA ASP A 751 12.05 -9.31 2.32
C ASP A 751 12.06 -9.87 3.74
N ASN A 752 13.09 -9.53 4.51
CA ASN A 752 13.20 -9.92 5.92
C ASN A 752 12.88 -8.75 6.87
N GLY A 753 12.24 -7.70 6.36
CA GLY A 753 11.88 -6.49 7.09
C GLY A 753 13.03 -5.46 7.20
N VAL A 754 14.28 -5.88 7.14
CA VAL A 754 15.47 -5.00 7.16
C VAL A 754 16.08 -4.87 5.77
N LEU A 755 16.20 -5.99 5.06
CA LEU A 755 16.78 -6.09 3.72
C LEU A 755 15.76 -6.63 2.73
N LYS A 756 15.75 -6.04 1.55
CA LYS A 756 15.12 -6.55 0.34
C LYS A 756 16.21 -7.11 -0.57
N TYR A 757 16.02 -8.33 -1.04
CA TYR A 757 16.93 -8.93 -2.02
C TYR A 757 16.16 -9.76 -3.02
N GLY A 758 16.71 -9.88 -4.22
CA GLY A 758 16.02 -10.61 -5.28
C GLY A 758 16.94 -11.02 -6.41
N VAL A 759 16.45 -11.99 -7.20
CA VAL A 759 17.10 -12.48 -8.42
C VAL A 759 16.04 -12.69 -9.47
N VAL A 760 16.28 -12.18 -10.68
CA VAL A 760 15.34 -12.25 -11.81
C VAL A 760 16.08 -12.78 -13.04
N PRO A 761 16.15 -14.12 -13.24
CA PRO A 761 16.61 -14.69 -14.49
C PRO A 761 15.55 -14.45 -15.58
N SER A 762 16.00 -14.21 -16.80
CA SER A 762 15.15 -13.97 -17.96
C SER A 762 15.74 -14.56 -19.24
N VAL A 763 14.86 -15.00 -20.13
CA VAL A 763 15.20 -15.41 -21.49
C VAL A 763 14.17 -14.81 -22.45
N GLY A 764 14.58 -14.56 -23.68
CA GLY A 764 13.67 -13.98 -24.67
C GLY A 764 14.08 -14.32 -26.09
N VAL A 765 13.12 -14.25 -26.97
CA VAL A 765 13.29 -14.35 -28.43
C VAL A 765 12.55 -13.18 -29.06
N HIS A 766 13.22 -12.50 -29.97
CA HIS A 766 12.64 -11.43 -30.78
C HIS A 766 12.76 -11.74 -32.24
N TYR A 767 11.64 -11.72 -32.92
CA TYR A 767 11.54 -11.87 -34.36
C TYR A 767 11.30 -10.53 -35.03
N THR A 768 12.02 -10.28 -36.12
CA THR A 768 11.72 -9.18 -37.04
C THR A 768 11.87 -9.63 -38.46
N ASN A 769 10.98 -9.16 -39.36
CA ASN A 769 11.11 -9.40 -40.76
C ASN A 769 12.04 -8.39 -41.49
N ASP A 770 12.67 -7.47 -40.74
CA ASP A 770 13.76 -6.68 -41.27
C ASP A 770 14.88 -7.63 -41.77
N VAL A 771 15.54 -7.27 -42.84
CA VAL A 771 16.58 -8.11 -43.47
C VAL A 771 17.90 -7.42 -43.37
N PHE A 772 18.88 -8.12 -42.85
CA PHE A 772 20.27 -7.72 -42.87
C PHE A 772 21.03 -8.67 -43.78
N GLU A 773 21.56 -8.16 -44.91
CA GLU A 773 22.28 -8.95 -45.91
C GLU A 773 21.54 -10.24 -46.31
N GLU A 774 20.22 -10.14 -46.57
CA GLU A 774 19.32 -11.23 -46.93
C GLU A 774 18.97 -12.25 -45.83
N GLN A 775 19.40 -12.03 -44.56
CA GLN A 775 19.06 -12.92 -43.48
C GLN A 775 17.86 -12.41 -42.67
N ILE A 776 16.95 -13.31 -42.34
CA ILE A 776 15.85 -13.04 -41.40
C ILE A 776 16.43 -13.00 -39.98
N ASN A 777 16.05 -11.98 -39.19
CA ASN A 777 16.59 -11.80 -37.87
C ASN A 777 15.68 -12.40 -36.81
N LEU A 778 16.15 -13.47 -36.26
CA LEU A 778 15.66 -14.05 -35.01
C LEU A 778 16.76 -13.80 -33.96
N LEU A 779 16.46 -12.94 -33.00
CA LEU A 779 17.40 -12.51 -31.97
C LEU A 779 17.04 -13.17 -30.65
N PHE A 780 18.03 -13.63 -29.92
CA PHE A 780 17.88 -14.24 -28.61
C PHE A 780 18.42 -13.32 -27.51
N SER A 781 17.83 -13.42 -26.33
CA SER A 781 18.32 -12.75 -25.15
C SER A 781 18.29 -13.66 -23.93
N ALA A 782 19.25 -13.50 -23.05
CA ALA A 782 19.30 -14.17 -21.76
C ALA A 782 19.93 -13.21 -20.75
N GLY A 783 19.41 -13.16 -19.54
CA GLY A 783 19.94 -12.26 -18.54
C GLY A 783 19.59 -12.68 -17.13
N VAL A 784 20.32 -12.12 -16.18
CA VAL A 784 20.02 -12.22 -14.76
C VAL A 784 20.25 -10.88 -14.10
N ARG A 785 19.29 -10.47 -13.27
CA ARG A 785 19.37 -9.29 -12.41
C ARG A 785 19.32 -9.74 -10.96
N GLY A 786 20.24 -9.22 -10.14
CA GLY A 786 20.25 -9.46 -8.69
C GLY A 786 20.39 -8.16 -7.92
N TYR A 787 19.83 -8.12 -6.71
CA TYR A 787 19.97 -6.95 -5.83
C TYR A 787 19.86 -7.33 -4.36
N VAL A 788 20.54 -6.56 -3.51
CA VAL A 788 20.40 -6.55 -2.05
C VAL A 788 20.42 -5.10 -1.59
N MET A 789 19.38 -4.67 -0.86
CA MET A 789 19.30 -3.29 -0.38
C MET A 789 18.49 -3.19 0.93
N GLN A 790 18.80 -2.18 1.73
CA GLN A 790 18.00 -1.81 2.89
C GLN A 790 16.70 -1.12 2.45
N HIS A 791 15.70 -1.10 3.33
CA HIS A 791 14.50 -0.29 3.12
C HIS A 791 14.84 1.20 3.12
N THR A 792 14.20 1.97 2.25
CA THR A 792 14.37 3.42 2.17
C THR A 792 13.54 4.10 3.25
N PRO A 793 14.12 4.93 4.12
CA PRO A 793 13.36 5.75 5.06
C PRO A 793 12.45 6.75 4.34
N ALA A 794 11.38 7.20 5.01
CA ALA A 794 10.34 8.01 4.39
C ALA A 794 10.83 9.34 3.77
N ALA A 795 11.78 10.02 4.42
CA ALA A 795 12.33 11.29 3.93
C ALA A 795 13.56 11.12 3.02
N ALA A 796 14.12 9.91 2.90
CA ALA A 796 15.26 9.66 2.03
C ALA A 796 14.82 9.40 0.58
N VAL A 797 15.71 9.67 -0.37
CA VAL A 797 15.51 9.35 -1.79
C VAL A 797 16.06 7.97 -2.13
N TYR A 798 17.18 7.61 -1.53
CA TYR A 798 17.86 6.33 -1.75
C TYR A 798 17.88 5.46 -0.49
N PRO A 799 17.99 4.13 -0.63
CA PRO A 799 18.32 3.26 0.48
C PRO A 799 19.65 3.69 1.13
N HIS A 800 19.81 3.47 2.43
CA HIS A 800 21.08 3.76 3.10
C HIS A 800 22.24 2.93 2.55
N LEU A 801 21.99 1.65 2.33
CA LEU A 801 22.96 0.73 1.73
C LEU A 801 22.25 -0.18 0.74
N GLY A 802 22.89 -0.44 -0.38
CA GLY A 802 22.38 -1.38 -1.36
C GLY A 802 23.33 -1.57 -2.52
N ILE A 803 23.23 -2.73 -3.12
CA ILE A 803 23.95 -3.07 -4.36
C ILE A 803 23.02 -3.89 -5.25
N GLY A 804 23.14 -3.68 -6.54
CA GLY A 804 22.48 -4.52 -7.53
C GLY A 804 23.32 -4.62 -8.79
N ALA A 805 23.13 -5.72 -9.50
CA ALA A 805 23.79 -5.99 -10.76
C ALA A 805 22.83 -6.67 -11.75
N GLU A 806 23.05 -6.41 -13.01
CA GLU A 806 22.36 -7.06 -14.13
C GLU A 806 23.39 -7.41 -15.20
N ILE A 807 23.36 -8.65 -15.67
CA ILE A 807 24.10 -9.10 -16.84
C ILE A 807 23.06 -9.57 -17.83
N CYS A 808 23.10 -9.05 -19.04
CA CYS A 808 22.17 -9.37 -20.10
C CYS A 808 22.92 -9.55 -21.43
N TRP A 809 22.81 -10.74 -21.98
CA TRP A 809 23.13 -10.99 -23.37
C TRP A 809 21.86 -10.76 -24.17
N ALA A 810 21.88 -9.79 -25.05
CA ALA A 810 20.82 -9.50 -26.00
C ALA A 810 21.48 -9.35 -27.36
N GLN A 811 21.42 -10.41 -28.15
CA GLN A 811 22.13 -10.50 -29.41
C GLN A 811 21.95 -9.24 -30.28
N PRO A 812 23.04 -8.56 -30.74
CA PRO A 812 24.44 -8.99 -30.68
C PRO A 812 25.26 -8.48 -29.50
N PHE A 813 24.63 -7.91 -28.46
CA PHE A 813 25.31 -7.21 -27.38
C PHE A 813 25.39 -8.06 -26.11
N LEU A 814 26.50 -7.90 -25.37
CA LEU A 814 26.58 -8.17 -23.94
C LEU A 814 26.52 -6.85 -23.18
N TYR A 815 25.71 -6.82 -22.16
CA TYR A 815 25.43 -5.66 -21.38
C TYR A 815 25.53 -6.01 -19.89
N GLU A 816 26.28 -5.19 -19.14
CA GLU A 816 26.46 -5.31 -17.71
C GLU A 816 26.12 -3.99 -17.04
N TYR A 817 25.35 -4.05 -15.98
CA TYR A 817 24.90 -2.90 -15.21
C TYR A 817 25.08 -3.18 -13.73
N VAL A 818 25.83 -2.34 -13.02
CA VAL A 818 26.03 -2.43 -11.58
C VAL A 818 25.67 -1.09 -10.96
N TYR A 819 24.99 -1.13 -9.83
CA TYR A 819 24.69 0.08 -9.07
C TYR A 819 24.83 -0.17 -7.57
N GLY A 820 25.19 0.89 -6.84
CA GLY A 820 25.30 0.85 -5.39
C GLY A 820 24.77 2.12 -4.76
N TYR A 821 24.31 1.98 -3.52
CA TYR A 821 23.85 3.08 -2.68
C TYR A 821 24.69 3.13 -1.41
N VAL A 822 25.09 4.33 -1.02
CA VAL A 822 25.79 4.60 0.24
C VAL A 822 25.14 5.83 0.91
N PRO A 823 25.17 5.92 2.26
CA PRO A 823 24.63 7.09 2.96
C PRO A 823 25.39 8.35 2.58
N GLY A 824 24.66 9.48 2.56
CA GLY A 824 25.25 10.80 2.39
C GLY A 824 25.82 11.37 3.69
N ILE A 825 26.27 12.63 3.62
CA ILE A 825 26.90 13.35 4.74
C ILE A 825 25.89 13.61 5.85
N CYS A 826 24.64 13.94 5.49
CA CYS A 826 23.56 14.22 6.44
C CYS A 826 22.44 13.19 6.35
N CYS A 827 21.63 13.11 7.41
CA CYS A 827 20.46 12.23 7.45
C CYS A 827 19.52 12.47 6.27
N GLY A 828 19.09 11.39 5.61
CA GLY A 828 18.21 11.44 4.44
C GLY A 828 18.91 11.66 3.11
N GLN A 829 20.16 12.09 3.10
CA GLN A 829 20.97 12.20 1.91
C GLN A 829 21.58 10.86 1.52
N GLY A 830 21.88 10.68 0.25
CA GLY A 830 22.48 9.45 -0.24
C GLY A 830 23.23 9.63 -1.56
N LEU A 831 24.23 8.81 -1.78
CA LEU A 831 24.99 8.73 -3.02
C LEU A 831 24.63 7.44 -3.74
N LYS A 832 24.26 7.56 -5.01
CA LYS A 832 24.09 6.44 -5.93
C LYS A 832 25.24 6.43 -6.91
N LEU A 833 25.92 5.32 -7.01
CA LEU A 833 26.96 5.05 -8.00
C LEU A 833 26.44 4.01 -8.99
N THR A 834 26.75 4.21 -10.28
CA THR A 834 26.33 3.29 -11.33
C THR A 834 27.48 3.06 -12.31
N ALA A 835 27.64 1.82 -12.73
CA ALA A 835 28.56 1.45 -13.81
C ALA A 835 27.80 0.63 -14.86
N VAL A 836 27.99 0.97 -16.11
CA VAL A 836 27.47 0.25 -17.27
C VAL A 836 28.64 -0.15 -18.15
N TRP A 837 28.66 -1.39 -18.57
CA TRP A 837 29.56 -1.89 -19.59
C TRP A 837 28.76 -2.50 -20.71
N GLN A 838 29.13 -2.23 -21.94
CA GLN A 838 28.50 -2.79 -23.13
C GLN A 838 29.56 -3.12 -24.18
N GLN A 839 29.44 -4.30 -24.75
CA GLN A 839 30.30 -4.74 -25.84
C GLN A 839 29.51 -5.50 -26.91
N THR A 840 29.97 -5.41 -28.12
CA THR A 840 29.44 -6.14 -29.27
C THR A 840 30.14 -7.49 -29.39
N LEU A 841 29.37 -8.58 -29.37
CA LEU A 841 29.89 -9.95 -29.44
C LEU A 841 29.94 -10.53 -30.85
N SER A 842 29.18 -9.95 -31.79
CA SER A 842 29.15 -10.42 -33.17
C SER A 842 29.12 -9.27 -34.18
N ALA A 843 29.65 -9.49 -35.36
CA ALA A 843 29.70 -8.51 -36.46
C ALA A 843 28.34 -8.23 -37.12
N SER A 844 27.28 -8.92 -36.75
CA SER A 844 25.92 -8.67 -37.22
C SER A 844 25.34 -7.46 -36.52
N HIS A 845 25.42 -6.32 -37.12
CA HIS A 845 25.09 -5.04 -36.57
C HIS A 845 23.59 -4.77 -36.66
N PHE A 846 22.85 -5.05 -35.62
CA PHE A 846 21.50 -4.53 -35.48
C PHE A 846 21.51 -3.25 -34.66
N LEU A 847 20.88 -2.24 -35.19
CA LEU A 847 20.66 -0.92 -34.63
C LEU A 847 19.65 -0.97 -33.45
N HIS A 848 19.95 -1.70 -32.40
CA HIS A 848 19.29 -1.48 -31.15
C HIS A 848 20.06 -0.44 -30.35
N THR A 849 19.46 0.71 -30.23
CA THR A 849 19.99 1.91 -29.57
C THR A 849 20.39 1.62 -28.14
N ALA A 850 21.66 1.54 -27.91
CA ALA A 850 22.20 1.54 -26.55
C ALA A 850 22.30 2.96 -26.02
N ALA A 851 21.16 3.61 -25.82
CA ALA A 851 21.06 4.92 -25.16
C ALA A 851 21.69 4.98 -23.76
N ARG A 852 22.05 3.80 -23.20
CA ARG A 852 22.59 3.66 -21.84
C ARG A 852 24.03 4.14 -21.69
N LEU A 853 24.81 4.22 -22.77
CA LEU A 853 26.17 4.73 -22.73
C LEU A 853 26.24 6.26 -22.76
N MET A 854 25.20 6.96 -23.21
CA MET A 854 25.23 8.41 -23.33
C MET A 854 25.07 9.08 -21.97
N PRO A 855 25.91 10.09 -21.64
CA PRO A 855 25.70 10.96 -20.49
C PRO A 855 24.37 11.74 -20.59
N ARG A 856 23.77 12.09 -19.47
CA ARG A 856 22.44 12.74 -19.41
C ARG A 856 22.33 14.05 -20.19
N GLY A 857 23.37 14.82 -20.28
CA GLY A 857 23.39 16.10 -21.01
C GLY A 857 23.36 15.98 -22.53
N PHE A 858 23.50 14.79 -23.08
CA PHE A 858 23.52 14.56 -24.52
C PHE A 858 22.13 14.29 -25.14
N GLY A 859 21.09 14.25 -24.31
CA GLY A 859 19.69 14.10 -24.77
C GLY A 859 19.40 12.80 -25.52
N ALA A 860 18.30 12.79 -26.29
CA ALA A 860 17.89 11.70 -27.16
C ALA A 860 18.70 11.78 -28.48
N PHE A 861 19.98 11.55 -28.40
CA PHE A 861 20.87 11.65 -29.53
C PHE A 861 20.81 10.40 -30.40
N PRO A 862 20.70 10.49 -31.72
CA PRO A 862 20.62 9.33 -32.59
C PRO A 862 21.95 8.57 -32.75
N MET A 863 23.01 8.96 -32.06
CA MET A 863 24.28 8.22 -32.07
C MET A 863 24.19 6.99 -31.17
N CYS A 864 24.47 5.85 -31.75
CA CYS A 864 24.54 4.58 -31.08
C CYS A 864 26.00 4.16 -30.97
N TYR A 865 26.55 4.22 -29.76
CA TYR A 865 27.83 3.57 -29.50
C TYR A 865 27.55 2.11 -29.12
N TYR A 866 28.27 1.20 -29.73
CA TYR A 866 28.10 -0.24 -29.55
C TYR A 866 28.97 -0.76 -28.42
N ASP A 867 30.18 -0.22 -28.29
CA ASP A 867 31.13 -0.59 -27.26
C ASP A 867 31.41 0.60 -26.35
N GLY A 868 31.47 0.36 -25.06
CA GLY A 868 31.83 1.39 -24.12
C GLY A 868 31.49 1.08 -22.67
N ALA A 869 31.89 2.00 -21.82
CA ALA A 869 31.55 1.98 -20.40
C ALA A 869 31.01 3.35 -19.98
N LYS A 870 30.08 3.36 -19.04
CA LYS A 870 29.57 4.60 -18.42
C LYS A 870 29.59 4.47 -16.91
N PHE A 871 30.06 5.52 -16.25
CA PHE A 871 30.03 5.67 -14.80
C PHE A 871 29.16 6.86 -14.44
N THR A 872 28.30 6.72 -13.41
CA THR A 872 27.52 7.84 -12.91
C THR A 872 27.62 7.96 -11.39
N ALA A 873 27.57 9.19 -10.90
CA ALA A 873 27.48 9.48 -9.48
C ALA A 873 26.36 10.52 -9.27
N ASP A 874 25.38 10.17 -8.42
CA ASP A 874 24.21 11.01 -8.09
C ASP A 874 24.15 11.21 -6.59
N TYR A 875 24.31 12.44 -6.11
CA TYR A 875 24.20 12.77 -4.69
C TYR A 875 22.86 13.43 -4.42
N ALA A 876 21.89 12.69 -3.91
CA ALA A 876 20.56 13.21 -3.60
C ALA A 876 20.49 13.85 -2.21
N ALA A 877 20.08 15.10 -2.17
CA ALA A 877 19.88 15.88 -0.95
C ALA A 877 18.41 16.35 -0.88
N PRO A 878 17.52 15.58 -0.25
CA PRO A 878 16.13 15.98 -0.04
C PRO A 878 16.01 17.06 1.03
N PHE A 879 15.01 17.94 0.89
CA PHE A 879 14.72 18.99 1.88
C PHE A 879 13.20 19.23 1.99
N TYR A 880 12.78 19.71 3.15
CA TYR A 880 11.39 20.00 3.43
C TYR A 880 10.96 21.36 2.86
N MET A 881 9.86 21.37 2.12
CA MET A 881 9.31 22.57 1.45
C MET A 881 8.19 23.26 2.25
N GLY A 882 7.86 22.79 3.47
CA GLY A 882 6.78 23.36 4.25
C GLY A 882 5.36 22.90 3.85
N ASP A 883 5.26 21.79 3.10
CA ASP A 883 3.98 21.30 2.57
C ASP A 883 3.25 22.39 1.78
N TRP A 884 3.92 22.87 0.75
CA TRP A 884 3.48 23.97 -0.07
C TRP A 884 2.40 23.55 -1.07
N HIS A 885 1.43 24.43 -1.34
CA HIS A 885 0.37 24.15 -2.29
C HIS A 885 -0.02 25.39 -3.09
N ILE A 886 -0.45 25.17 -4.34
CA ILE A 886 -1.09 26.19 -5.18
C ILE A 886 -2.54 25.77 -5.40
N LEU A 887 -3.45 26.61 -4.96
CA LEU A 887 -4.89 26.32 -5.02
C LEU A 887 -5.18 24.94 -4.40
N ASP A 888 -6.18 24.23 -4.90
CA ASP A 888 -6.44 22.82 -4.53
C ASP A 888 -5.89 21.84 -5.60
N MET A 889 -4.99 22.32 -6.48
CA MET A 889 -4.55 21.60 -7.68
C MET A 889 -3.17 20.95 -7.52
N PHE A 890 -2.27 21.61 -6.78
CA PHE A 890 -0.89 21.14 -6.64
C PHE A 890 -0.49 21.11 -5.17
N TYR A 891 0.14 20.02 -4.75
CA TYR A 891 0.66 19.87 -3.40
C TYR A 891 2.07 19.28 -3.42
N CYS A 892 3.05 20.08 -3.05
CA CYS A 892 4.45 19.71 -3.03
C CYS A 892 4.86 19.31 -1.63
N THR A 893 5.40 18.10 -1.50
CA THR A 893 5.79 17.50 -0.21
C THR A 893 7.28 17.65 0.07
N ARG A 894 8.11 17.60 -0.98
CA ARG A 894 9.56 17.57 -0.84
C ARG A 894 10.22 18.21 -2.05
N GLY A 895 11.33 18.90 -1.83
CA GLY A 895 12.30 19.26 -2.85
C GLY A 895 13.52 18.35 -2.76
N THR A 896 14.19 18.12 -3.88
CA THR A 896 15.44 17.36 -3.93
C THR A 896 16.44 18.10 -4.84
N VAL A 897 17.66 18.27 -4.36
CA VAL A 897 18.80 18.73 -5.17
C VAL A 897 19.72 17.54 -5.39
N THR A 898 20.03 17.25 -6.64
CA THR A 898 20.89 16.11 -7.00
C THR A 898 22.03 16.59 -7.92
N PRO A 899 23.16 17.03 -7.37
CA PRO A 899 24.37 17.14 -8.18
C PRO A 899 24.75 15.78 -8.75
N PHE A 900 25.15 15.76 -10.01
CA PHE A 900 25.48 14.55 -10.73
C PHE A 900 26.73 14.68 -11.58
N PHE A 901 27.37 13.54 -11.84
CA PHE A 901 28.47 13.42 -12.76
C PHE A 901 28.33 12.12 -13.55
N ASP A 902 28.28 12.23 -14.88
CA ASP A 902 28.29 11.11 -15.82
C ASP A 902 29.60 11.15 -16.62
N TYR A 903 30.26 9.99 -16.74
CA TYR A 903 31.46 9.82 -17.54
C TYR A 903 31.34 8.57 -18.38
N SER A 904 31.48 8.71 -19.69
CA SER A 904 31.39 7.59 -20.63
C SER A 904 32.69 7.48 -21.45
N LEU A 905 33.15 6.25 -21.59
CA LEU A 905 34.18 5.87 -22.55
C LEU A 905 33.49 5.14 -23.69
N VAL A 906 33.60 5.68 -24.91
CA VAL A 906 32.90 5.15 -26.07
C VAL A 906 33.87 4.82 -27.17
N LYS A 907 33.64 3.70 -27.84
CA LYS A 907 34.41 3.26 -28.98
C LYS A 907 33.60 3.52 -30.25
N GLY A 908 34.10 4.36 -31.10
CA GLY A 908 33.49 4.71 -32.38
C GLY A 908 33.53 3.56 -33.38
N SER A 909 32.53 3.47 -34.23
CA SER A 909 32.48 2.53 -35.34
C SER A 909 32.71 3.31 -36.64
N GLY A 910 33.66 2.87 -37.49
CA GLY A 910 33.86 3.38 -38.83
C GLY A 910 35.14 4.21 -39.05
N SER A 911 35.58 4.23 -40.30
CA SER A 911 36.76 4.98 -40.77
C SER A 911 36.50 6.49 -40.71
N SER A 912 37.45 7.23 -40.22
CA SER A 912 37.39 8.68 -39.91
C SER A 912 37.21 9.61 -41.13
N SER A 913 36.99 9.09 -42.33
CA SER A 913 36.97 9.94 -43.53
C SER A 913 35.59 10.39 -44.01
N LYS A 914 34.49 9.79 -43.51
CA LYS A 914 33.10 10.20 -43.84
C LYS A 914 32.13 9.88 -42.71
N GLY A 915 32.22 10.55 -41.55
CA GLY A 915 31.11 10.59 -40.57
C GLY A 915 31.01 9.40 -39.62
N GLY A 916 32.06 8.65 -39.33
CA GLY A 916 32.12 7.69 -38.26
C GLY A 916 32.06 8.35 -36.89
N TYR A 917 31.46 7.72 -35.89
CA TYR A 917 31.38 8.24 -34.54
C TYR A 917 32.75 8.22 -33.88
N PRO A 918 33.25 9.33 -33.29
CA PRO A 918 34.58 9.39 -32.72
C PRO A 918 34.67 8.52 -31.46
N SER A 919 35.78 7.82 -31.31
CA SER A 919 36.14 7.16 -30.06
C SER A 919 36.67 8.21 -29.06
N GLY A 920 36.39 8.03 -27.79
CA GLY A 920 36.90 8.92 -26.76
C GLY A 920 36.02 8.95 -25.50
N SER A 921 36.19 9.99 -24.71
CA SER A 921 35.39 10.22 -23.53
C SER A 921 34.28 11.24 -23.79
N LEU A 922 33.12 11.02 -23.19
CA LEU A 922 32.03 11.99 -23.07
C LEU A 922 31.71 12.15 -21.58
N CYS A 923 31.49 13.35 -21.13
CA CYS A 923 31.07 13.60 -19.76
C CYS A 923 29.97 14.65 -19.67
N SER A 924 29.17 14.54 -18.64
CA SER A 924 28.18 15.53 -18.27
C SER A 924 28.21 15.74 -16.77
N ALA A 925 28.36 16.98 -16.33
CA ALA A 925 28.28 17.35 -14.92
C ALA A 925 27.15 18.36 -14.73
N GLY A 926 26.38 18.25 -13.67
CA GLY A 926 25.25 19.14 -13.49
C GLY A 926 24.54 19.00 -12.17
N VAL A 927 23.36 19.60 -12.13
CA VAL A 927 22.49 19.55 -10.96
C VAL A 927 21.04 19.41 -11.41
N ASP A 928 20.32 18.47 -10.79
CA ASP A 928 18.88 18.33 -10.90
C ASP A 928 18.23 18.99 -9.69
N PHE A 929 17.26 19.84 -9.93
CA PHE A 929 16.36 20.37 -8.92
C PHE A 929 14.98 19.82 -9.20
N GLU A 930 14.46 18.99 -8.30
CA GLU A 930 13.19 18.29 -8.46
C GLU A 930 12.22 18.61 -7.31
N LEU A 931 10.95 18.70 -7.62
CA LEU A 931 9.85 18.85 -6.69
C LEU A 931 8.95 17.62 -6.76
N ASP A 932 8.71 17.00 -5.61
CA ASP A 932 7.81 15.85 -5.47
C ASP A 932 6.40 16.35 -5.13
N PHE A 933 5.47 16.13 -6.03
CA PHE A 933 4.06 16.43 -5.85
C PHE A 933 3.29 15.15 -5.47
N SER A 934 2.49 15.22 -4.40
CA SER A 934 1.54 14.15 -4.05
C SER A 934 0.15 14.37 -4.65
N THR A 935 -0.16 15.63 -5.05
CA THR A 935 -1.35 16.00 -5.82
C THR A 935 -0.92 16.84 -7.00
N PHE A 936 -1.35 16.45 -8.19
CA PHE A 936 -1.08 17.13 -9.45
C PHE A 936 -2.38 17.23 -10.25
N PHE A 937 -2.78 18.45 -10.61
CA PHE A 937 -4.10 18.75 -11.19
C PHE A 937 -5.25 18.09 -10.43
N TRP A 938 -5.36 18.35 -9.10
CA TRP A 938 -6.33 17.83 -8.11
C TRP A 938 -6.36 16.30 -7.94
N VAL A 939 -5.69 15.55 -8.81
CA VAL A 939 -5.59 14.10 -8.70
C VAL A 939 -4.42 13.75 -7.79
N ARG A 940 -4.63 12.83 -6.86
CA ARG A 940 -3.57 12.34 -5.98
C ARG A 940 -2.71 11.32 -6.72
N THR A 941 -1.74 11.83 -7.47
CA THR A 941 -0.76 11.04 -8.23
C THR A 941 0.63 11.58 -7.91
N PRO A 942 1.57 10.73 -7.54
CA PRO A 942 2.96 11.12 -7.36
C PRO A 942 3.54 11.60 -8.68
N VAL A 943 3.94 12.85 -8.73
CA VAL A 943 4.58 13.45 -9.91
C VAL A 943 5.82 14.16 -9.46
N LYS A 944 6.92 13.99 -10.20
CA LYS A 944 8.14 14.77 -10.04
C LYS A 944 8.27 15.71 -11.20
N CYS A 945 8.45 16.98 -10.89
CA CYS A 945 8.76 18.02 -11.87
C CYS A 945 10.03 18.72 -11.47
N GLY A 946 10.88 19.01 -12.45
CA GLY A 946 12.15 19.65 -12.13
C GLY A 946 12.85 20.29 -13.31
N ILE A 947 14.03 20.80 -13.02
CA ILE A 947 14.93 21.42 -13.98
C ILE A 947 16.30 20.79 -13.78
N ARG A 948 16.91 20.36 -14.88
CA ARG A 948 18.30 19.94 -14.94
C ARG A 948 19.12 21.03 -15.61
N TYR A 949 20.17 21.46 -14.94
CA TYR A 949 21.27 22.18 -15.57
C TYR A 949 22.44 21.23 -15.77
N PHE A 950 23.10 21.29 -16.92
CA PHE A 950 24.25 20.45 -17.21
C PHE A 950 25.33 21.18 -18.06
N TYR A 951 26.55 20.67 -17.91
CA TYR A 951 27.70 21.02 -18.72
C TYR A 951 28.24 19.74 -19.37
N ASN A 952 28.38 19.77 -20.71
CA ASN A 952 28.89 18.69 -21.51
C ASN A 952 30.36 18.86 -21.87
N GLY A 953 31.13 17.77 -21.86
CA GLY A 953 32.54 17.76 -22.14
C GLY A 953 33.05 16.38 -22.58
N GLY A 954 34.35 16.21 -22.60
CA GLY A 954 35.05 15.00 -23.00
C GLY A 954 35.84 15.14 -24.28
N SER A 955 36.76 14.21 -24.55
CA SER A 955 37.65 14.26 -25.73
C SER A 955 36.90 14.11 -27.06
N ALA A 956 35.77 13.35 -27.04
CA ALA A 956 34.94 13.15 -28.22
C ALA A 956 33.84 14.21 -28.39
N TYR A 957 33.67 15.15 -27.45
CA TYR A 957 32.55 16.10 -27.45
C TYR A 957 32.51 16.96 -28.73
N GLY A 958 33.63 17.56 -29.15
CA GLY A 958 33.69 18.43 -30.32
C GLY A 958 33.20 17.76 -31.60
N ALA A 959 33.65 16.56 -31.85
CA ALA A 959 33.24 15.81 -33.02
C ALA A 959 31.79 15.31 -32.96
N VAL A 960 31.29 14.97 -31.76
CA VAL A 960 29.88 14.65 -31.53
C VAL A 960 28.99 15.85 -31.78
N PHE A 961 29.40 17.04 -31.31
CA PHE A 961 28.66 18.28 -31.51
C PHE A 961 28.68 18.74 -32.99
N GLU A 962 29.77 18.60 -33.68
CA GLU A 962 29.85 18.88 -35.13
C GLU A 962 28.92 17.93 -35.94
N ALA A 963 28.86 16.65 -35.56
CA ALA A 963 28.00 15.69 -36.23
C ALA A 963 26.51 15.96 -35.98
N ASN A 964 26.16 16.48 -34.82
CA ASN A 964 24.79 16.85 -34.44
C ASN A 964 24.75 18.03 -33.48
N PRO A 965 24.63 19.26 -33.96
CA PRO A 965 24.54 20.45 -33.10
C PRO A 965 23.35 20.45 -32.15
N SER A 966 22.30 19.66 -32.40
CA SER A 966 21.12 19.54 -31.52
C SER A 966 21.40 18.84 -30.18
N CYS A 967 22.54 18.17 -30.02
CA CYS A 967 22.97 17.61 -28.75
C CYS A 967 23.58 18.63 -27.80
N GLY A 968 23.89 19.82 -28.30
CA GLY A 968 24.42 20.92 -27.51
C GLY A 968 23.30 21.74 -26.85
N GLY A 969 23.67 22.39 -25.78
CA GLY A 969 22.81 23.38 -25.14
C GLY A 969 23.02 24.78 -25.77
N PHE A 970 22.97 25.81 -24.95
CA PHE A 970 23.16 27.18 -25.34
C PHE A 970 24.63 27.64 -25.16
N GLY A 971 24.96 28.76 -25.80
CA GLY A 971 26.29 29.33 -25.83
C GLY A 971 27.09 28.91 -27.06
N PRO A 972 28.21 29.60 -27.34
CA PRO A 972 28.97 29.40 -28.57
C PRO A 972 29.55 27.98 -28.76
N SER A 973 29.79 27.28 -27.68
CA SER A 973 30.29 25.90 -27.69
C SER A 973 29.22 24.83 -27.51
N GLY A 974 27.95 25.21 -27.29
CA GLY A 974 26.85 24.28 -27.01
C GLY A 974 27.04 23.40 -25.78
N ARG A 975 27.94 23.72 -24.89
CA ARG A 975 28.32 22.88 -23.74
C ARG A 975 27.33 22.93 -22.58
N HIS A 976 26.66 24.07 -22.42
CA HIS A 976 25.70 24.28 -21.32
C HIS A 976 24.28 23.98 -21.79
N GLY A 977 23.50 23.37 -20.97
CA GLY A 977 22.10 23.09 -21.29
C GLY A 977 21.20 23.13 -20.08
N ILE A 978 19.93 23.35 -20.37
CA ILE A 978 18.82 23.22 -19.40
C ILE A 978 17.78 22.28 -20.01
N SER A 979 17.31 21.32 -19.21
CA SER A 979 16.21 20.46 -19.60
C SER A 979 15.17 20.37 -18.48
N PHE A 980 13.92 20.23 -18.87
CA PHE A 980 12.84 19.94 -17.91
C PHE A 980 12.84 18.47 -17.58
N LEU A 981 12.66 18.18 -16.28
CA LEU A 981 12.45 16.85 -15.77
C LEU A 981 10.97 16.69 -15.45
N PHE A 982 10.39 15.61 -15.91
CA PHE A 982 9.02 15.23 -15.57
C PHE A 982 8.95 13.71 -15.49
N SER A 983 8.48 13.20 -14.36
CA SER A 983 8.13 11.81 -14.20
C SER A 983 6.85 11.69 -13.40
N ALA A 984 6.01 10.75 -13.78
CA ALA A 984 4.81 10.42 -13.07
C ALA A 984 4.84 8.93 -12.77
N ASP A 985 4.79 8.60 -11.49
CA ASP A 985 4.64 7.22 -11.03
C ASP A 985 3.14 6.93 -10.96
N PHE A 986 2.63 6.20 -11.95
CA PHE A 986 1.22 5.82 -12.05
C PHE A 986 0.96 4.45 -11.45
#